data_039bfb7f692f64e59e0a3993a2a09438
#
_entry.id   039bfb7f692f64e59e0a3993a2a09438
#
_cell.length_a   1.000
_cell.length_b   1.000
_cell.length_c   1.000
_cell.angle_alpha   90.00
_cell.angle_beta   90.00
_cell.angle_gamma   90.00
#
_symmetry.space_group_name_H-M   'P 1'
#
loop_
_entity.id
_entity.type
_entity.pdbx_description
1 polymer ?
#
loop_
_entity_poly.entity_id
_entity_poly.type
_entity_poly.pdbx_seq_one_letter_code
_entity_poly.pdbx_strand_id
1 'polypeptide(L)'
;MNQLSQTFVLANEFKEGDLNVGGTRDDHVRREARGALAALSLGEIAKADFVEDQVTEALHRSLDPQLAGKVTHLTVADLKQILLSPEGAGWIERHRNGVSSEAAAAVVKIMTNEELATLSCKLFNPLPGDGIAIGSQGHFGSRIQPNSPGDDEDEILLSILEGLAYGCGDVILGLNPASDDVDTIIRLERLLQSVVERLELPTRFCVLSDIVKQTTARSQTKADVGFQSLAGTSKAILGMVALDVDGLLALAPGFDGLYFETGQGSAVTNQAAEDVDMVTLEARAYGVARLIQQQTGSWMIVNDVAGFIGPEVFRTGEQLLRACLEDTVMAKLHGITMGLDVCATFHMGIGPAELRTLTEQIVVQAAPAYLMAVAGNADPMLGYMTTSFREHPRLRRQTGRQITSAMQQRLIELSAMTESGTNADALYAAYQKAGGDTRSLDTLRDEGAKKIRTLAERGFDLGYGCDENHTRITGIYTNARRALYATLDEAVISDSSPRHFRAHSRSLDRDDFLAHPATGELITGEDMARIQALYPARRPQVQVVVSDGLNANAINENLRWVLPGVRRELLAAGHHVSEIDIVIENGRVRAGYHVGSLLEAEVIIHFIGERPGTGIDTLSAYLTYGLDDKGQSRWGSAAGFDHSWTTAVCGIHRRGKPPERAVEEIARLVARMFAQRCSGVALQSALGW
;
A
#
# COMPACT_ATOMS: atom_id res chain seq x y z
N MET A 1 -24.81 -10.43 -8.88
CA MET A 1 -23.76 -10.98 -9.77
C MET A 1 -24.40 -11.49 -11.05
N ASN A 2 -23.98 -11.03 -12.22
CA ASN A 2 -24.42 -11.60 -13.49
C ASN A 2 -23.65 -12.92 -13.79
N GLN A 3 -24.12 -13.72 -14.75
CA GLN A 3 -23.52 -15.02 -15.07
C GLN A 3 -22.05 -14.89 -15.52
N LEU A 4 -21.68 -13.82 -16.20
CA LEU A 4 -20.32 -13.58 -16.67
C LEU A 4 -19.39 -13.26 -15.51
N SER A 5 -19.75 -12.33 -14.63
CA SER A 5 -18.98 -12.01 -13.42
C SER A 5 -18.73 -13.26 -12.57
N GLN A 6 -19.77 -14.12 -12.42
CA GLN A 6 -19.62 -15.40 -11.72
C GLN A 6 -18.60 -16.33 -12.41
N THR A 7 -18.60 -16.41 -13.73
CA THR A 7 -17.62 -17.20 -14.48
C THR A 7 -16.20 -16.67 -14.25
N PHE A 8 -16.01 -15.34 -14.23
CA PHE A 8 -14.71 -14.72 -13.95
C PHE A 8 -14.22 -15.04 -12.54
N VAL A 9 -15.05 -14.89 -11.54
CA VAL A 9 -14.73 -15.22 -10.13
C VAL A 9 -14.33 -16.69 -9.98
N LEU A 10 -15.13 -17.61 -10.53
CA LEU A 10 -14.89 -19.05 -10.42
C LEU A 10 -13.69 -19.53 -11.23
N ALA A 11 -13.26 -18.80 -12.28
CA ALA A 11 -12.11 -19.15 -13.10
C ALA A 11 -10.76 -18.79 -12.44
N ASN A 12 -10.75 -17.98 -11.37
CA ASN A 12 -9.50 -17.59 -10.69
C ASN A 12 -8.72 -18.79 -10.16
N GLU A 13 -7.38 -18.70 -10.18
CA GLU A 13 -6.59 -19.48 -9.25
C GLU A 13 -6.91 -18.99 -7.84
N PHE A 14 -7.24 -19.92 -6.95
CA PHE A 14 -7.82 -19.59 -5.65
C PHE A 14 -6.90 -18.73 -4.80
N LYS A 15 -7.43 -17.63 -4.31
CA LYS A 15 -6.86 -16.77 -3.27
C LYS A 15 -7.92 -16.47 -2.21
N GLU A 16 -7.51 -16.26 -0.97
CA GLU A 16 -8.45 -16.08 0.15
C GLU A 16 -9.41 -14.88 -0.10
N GLY A 17 -8.91 -13.79 -0.68
CA GLY A 17 -9.72 -12.61 -0.97
C GLY A 17 -10.89 -12.83 -1.93
N ASP A 18 -10.81 -13.86 -2.80
CA ASP A 18 -11.89 -14.19 -3.74
C ASP A 18 -13.13 -14.75 -3.04
N LEU A 19 -13.00 -15.24 -1.79
CA LEU A 19 -14.16 -15.71 -1.00
C LEU A 19 -15.21 -14.62 -0.77
N ASN A 20 -14.79 -13.34 -0.78
CA ASN A 20 -15.70 -12.21 -0.58
C ASN A 20 -16.75 -12.07 -1.70
N VAL A 21 -16.48 -12.62 -2.88
CA VAL A 21 -17.35 -12.57 -4.05
C VAL A 21 -17.73 -13.96 -4.58
N GLY A 22 -17.61 -14.98 -3.74
CA GLY A 22 -18.04 -16.34 -4.09
C GLY A 22 -17.00 -17.17 -4.83
N GLY A 23 -15.72 -16.85 -4.72
CA GLY A 23 -14.61 -17.69 -5.20
C GLY A 23 -14.61 -19.07 -4.53
N THR A 24 -13.97 -20.05 -5.16
CA THR A 24 -14.02 -21.45 -4.74
C THR A 24 -12.66 -22.12 -4.65
N ARG A 25 -12.50 -23.00 -3.65
CA ARG A 25 -11.35 -23.90 -3.52
C ARG A 25 -11.48 -25.17 -4.36
N ASP A 26 -12.66 -25.43 -4.95
CA ASP A 26 -12.91 -26.64 -5.74
C ASP A 26 -12.27 -26.54 -7.11
N ASP A 27 -11.24 -27.35 -7.36
CA ASP A 27 -10.49 -27.39 -8.61
C ASP A 27 -11.34 -27.81 -9.82
N HIS A 28 -12.38 -28.63 -9.60
CA HIS A 28 -13.25 -29.05 -10.68
C HIS A 28 -14.09 -27.87 -11.16
N VAL A 29 -14.70 -27.14 -10.25
CA VAL A 29 -15.50 -25.94 -10.55
C VAL A 29 -14.62 -24.88 -11.24
N ARG A 30 -13.40 -24.65 -10.75
CA ARG A 30 -12.47 -23.71 -11.41
C ARG A 30 -12.12 -24.13 -12.84
N ARG A 31 -11.85 -25.41 -13.08
CA ARG A 31 -11.55 -25.91 -14.45
C ARG A 31 -12.75 -25.76 -15.39
N GLU A 32 -13.95 -26.05 -14.94
CA GLU A 32 -15.16 -25.84 -15.75
C GLU A 32 -15.35 -24.36 -16.10
N ALA A 33 -15.19 -23.47 -15.10
CA ALA A 33 -15.28 -22.02 -15.31
C ALA A 33 -14.21 -21.51 -16.29
N ARG A 34 -12.96 -22.00 -16.19
CA ARG A 34 -11.89 -21.68 -17.14
C ARG A 34 -12.19 -22.17 -18.55
N GLY A 35 -12.80 -23.35 -18.68
CA GLY A 35 -13.27 -23.86 -19.97
C GLY A 35 -14.35 -22.96 -20.60
N ALA A 36 -15.31 -22.53 -19.80
CA ALA A 36 -16.33 -21.60 -20.24
C ALA A 36 -15.74 -20.24 -20.62
N LEU A 37 -14.84 -19.69 -19.78
CA LEU A 37 -14.16 -18.42 -20.02
C LEU A 37 -13.30 -18.46 -21.30
N ALA A 38 -12.60 -19.57 -21.55
CA ALA A 38 -11.77 -19.76 -22.73
C ALA A 38 -12.55 -19.70 -24.04
N ALA A 39 -13.82 -20.08 -24.05
CA ALA A 39 -14.69 -20.08 -25.19
C ALA A 39 -15.35 -18.73 -25.52
N LEU A 40 -15.33 -17.76 -24.57
CA LEU A 40 -15.91 -16.44 -24.77
C LEU A 40 -15.09 -15.64 -25.79
N SER A 41 -15.77 -14.90 -26.66
CA SER A 41 -15.11 -13.93 -27.54
C SER A 41 -14.73 -12.67 -26.78
N LEU A 42 -13.65 -12.00 -27.20
CA LEU A 42 -13.24 -10.72 -26.65
C LEU A 42 -14.33 -9.65 -26.85
N GLY A 43 -15.14 -9.78 -27.87
CA GLY A 43 -16.28 -8.90 -28.15
C GLY A 43 -17.44 -9.09 -27.16
N GLU A 44 -17.68 -10.31 -26.64
CA GLU A 44 -18.66 -10.55 -25.59
C GLU A 44 -18.20 -9.95 -24.27
N ILE A 45 -16.91 -10.11 -23.93
CA ILE A 45 -16.31 -9.53 -22.74
C ILE A 45 -16.33 -8.01 -22.77
N ALA A 46 -15.93 -7.40 -23.90
CA ALA A 46 -15.88 -5.93 -24.04
C ALA A 46 -17.25 -5.23 -24.00
N LYS A 47 -18.35 -5.98 -24.19
CA LYS A 47 -19.72 -5.46 -24.10
C LYS A 47 -20.35 -5.64 -22.71
N ALA A 48 -19.66 -6.34 -21.82
CA ALA A 48 -20.18 -6.63 -20.50
C ALA A 48 -19.76 -5.54 -19.53
N ASP A 49 -20.74 -4.97 -18.84
CA ASP A 49 -20.49 -4.08 -17.72
C ASP A 49 -20.33 -4.90 -16.45
N PHE A 50 -19.08 -5.01 -15.96
CA PHE A 50 -18.77 -5.66 -14.69
C PHE A 50 -19.22 -4.80 -13.52
N VAL A 51 -19.03 -3.48 -13.61
CA VAL A 51 -19.51 -2.45 -12.71
C VAL A 51 -20.03 -1.29 -13.54
N GLU A 52 -21.24 -0.81 -13.27
CA GLU A 52 -21.81 0.38 -13.93
C GLU A 52 -21.28 1.65 -13.24
N ASP A 53 -20.11 2.12 -13.67
CA ASP A 53 -19.46 3.27 -13.08
C ASP A 53 -18.59 4.06 -14.09
N GLN A 54 -18.05 5.21 -13.64
CA GLN A 54 -17.20 6.05 -14.49
C GLN A 54 -15.88 5.38 -14.89
N VAL A 55 -15.35 4.41 -14.09
CA VAL A 55 -14.18 3.62 -14.49
C VAL A 55 -14.51 2.79 -15.74
N THR A 56 -15.67 2.13 -15.80
CA THR A 56 -16.11 1.39 -16.98
C THR A 56 -16.18 2.31 -18.21
N GLU A 57 -16.78 3.50 -18.07
CA GLU A 57 -16.82 4.49 -19.18
C GLU A 57 -15.41 4.93 -19.60
N ALA A 58 -14.50 5.13 -18.64
CA ALA A 58 -13.10 5.50 -18.90
C ALA A 58 -12.35 4.38 -19.63
N LEU A 59 -12.55 3.11 -19.23
CA LEU A 59 -11.96 1.95 -19.87
C LEU A 59 -12.42 1.81 -21.33
N HIS A 60 -13.71 2.02 -21.60
CA HIS A 60 -14.23 2.04 -22.96
C HIS A 60 -13.59 3.16 -23.80
N ARG A 61 -13.41 4.36 -23.25
CA ARG A 61 -12.71 5.47 -23.93
C ARG A 61 -11.24 5.17 -24.21
N SER A 62 -10.59 4.31 -23.44
CA SER A 62 -9.18 3.92 -23.64
C SER A 62 -8.95 2.99 -24.81
N LEU A 63 -9.99 2.40 -25.37
CA LEU A 63 -9.89 1.46 -26.48
C LEU A 63 -9.90 2.19 -27.84
N ASP A 64 -9.00 1.78 -28.73
CA ASP A 64 -9.05 2.17 -30.14
C ASP A 64 -10.12 1.35 -30.85
N PRO A 65 -11.20 1.97 -31.39
CA PRO A 65 -12.30 1.23 -32.01
C PRO A 65 -11.89 0.43 -33.24
N GLN A 66 -10.85 0.86 -33.99
CA GLN A 66 -10.38 0.14 -35.18
C GLN A 66 -9.61 -1.11 -34.78
N LEU A 67 -8.78 -1.02 -33.73
CA LEU A 67 -8.04 -2.16 -33.18
C LEU A 67 -8.99 -3.12 -32.45
N ALA A 68 -9.94 -2.61 -31.67
CA ALA A 68 -10.98 -3.42 -31.06
C ALA A 68 -11.75 -4.23 -32.08
N GLY A 69 -12.16 -3.62 -33.20
CA GLY A 69 -12.82 -4.33 -34.31
C GLY A 69 -12.01 -5.48 -34.92
N LYS A 70 -10.68 -5.42 -34.84
CA LYS A 70 -9.79 -6.49 -35.32
C LYS A 70 -9.68 -7.69 -34.40
N VAL A 71 -9.97 -7.52 -33.10
CA VAL A 71 -9.76 -8.56 -32.08
C VAL A 71 -11.05 -9.12 -31.46
N THR A 72 -12.20 -8.46 -31.67
CA THR A 72 -13.49 -8.86 -31.07
C THR A 72 -13.95 -10.27 -31.41
N HIS A 73 -13.54 -10.82 -32.58
CA HIS A 73 -13.90 -12.16 -32.99
C HIS A 73 -13.03 -13.27 -32.39
N LEU A 74 -11.89 -12.92 -31.78
CA LEU A 74 -11.02 -13.88 -31.12
C LEU A 74 -11.66 -14.35 -29.82
N THR A 75 -11.50 -15.63 -29.49
CA THR A 75 -11.82 -16.15 -28.18
C THR A 75 -10.68 -15.89 -27.21
N VAL A 76 -10.94 -16.00 -25.87
CA VAL A 76 -9.89 -15.93 -24.86
C VAL A 76 -8.82 -17.02 -25.10
N ALA A 77 -9.23 -18.20 -25.56
CA ALA A 77 -8.31 -19.28 -25.95
C ALA A 77 -7.44 -18.90 -27.14
N ASP A 78 -8.00 -18.25 -28.17
CA ASP A 78 -7.24 -17.77 -29.32
C ASP A 78 -6.21 -16.70 -28.90
N LEU A 79 -6.64 -15.74 -28.05
CA LEU A 79 -5.74 -14.73 -27.48
C LEU A 79 -4.58 -15.38 -26.75
N LYS A 80 -4.85 -16.36 -25.87
CA LYS A 80 -3.82 -17.11 -25.17
C LYS A 80 -2.82 -17.75 -26.14
N GLN A 81 -3.29 -18.44 -27.17
CA GLN A 81 -2.43 -19.08 -28.15
C GLN A 81 -1.55 -18.07 -28.91
N ILE A 82 -2.13 -16.95 -29.32
CA ILE A 82 -1.40 -15.85 -29.97
C ILE A 82 -0.30 -15.32 -29.06
N LEU A 83 -0.62 -15.00 -27.82
CA LEU A 83 0.32 -14.43 -26.85
C LEU A 83 1.49 -15.38 -26.54
N LEU A 84 1.25 -16.69 -26.49
CA LEU A 84 2.27 -17.69 -26.23
C LEU A 84 3.13 -18.00 -27.47
N SER A 85 2.68 -17.64 -28.68
CA SER A 85 3.44 -17.85 -29.92
C SER A 85 4.75 -17.03 -29.94
N PRO A 86 5.70 -17.34 -30.84
CA PRO A 86 6.90 -16.53 -31.03
C PRO A 86 6.59 -15.07 -31.41
N GLU A 87 5.51 -14.81 -32.12
CA GLU A 87 5.08 -13.49 -32.59
C GLU A 87 4.23 -12.73 -31.58
N GLY A 88 3.89 -13.35 -30.43
CA GLY A 88 2.94 -12.83 -29.46
C GLY A 88 3.31 -11.46 -28.90
N ALA A 89 4.58 -11.21 -28.65
CA ALA A 89 5.06 -9.90 -28.18
C ALA A 89 4.80 -8.79 -29.20
N GLY A 90 5.17 -9.01 -30.46
CA GLY A 90 4.92 -8.04 -31.53
C GLY A 90 3.43 -7.92 -31.89
N TRP A 91 2.66 -8.99 -31.67
CA TRP A 91 1.20 -8.93 -31.88
C TRP A 91 0.54 -8.04 -30.84
N ILE A 92 0.81 -8.23 -29.54
CA ILE A 92 0.20 -7.42 -28.49
C ILE A 92 0.66 -5.96 -28.56
N GLU A 93 1.90 -5.69 -28.91
CA GLU A 93 2.39 -4.32 -29.11
C GLU A 93 1.52 -3.55 -30.11
N ARG A 94 1.12 -4.20 -31.21
CA ARG A 94 0.27 -3.59 -32.25
C ARG A 94 -1.22 -3.55 -31.91
N HIS A 95 -1.72 -4.41 -31.02
CA HIS A 95 -3.16 -4.61 -30.80
C HIS A 95 -3.62 -4.29 -29.38
N ARG A 96 -2.70 -3.99 -28.43
CA ARG A 96 -3.03 -3.78 -27.00
C ARG A 96 -4.15 -2.76 -26.77
N ASN A 97 -4.20 -1.70 -27.57
CA ASN A 97 -5.23 -0.68 -27.46
C ASN A 97 -6.61 -1.14 -27.97
N GLY A 98 -6.70 -2.32 -28.55
CA GLY A 98 -7.96 -2.97 -28.93
C GLY A 98 -8.40 -4.06 -27.94
N VAL A 99 -7.56 -4.42 -26.96
CA VAL A 99 -7.85 -5.44 -25.95
C VAL A 99 -8.33 -4.76 -24.67
N SER A 100 -9.54 -5.11 -24.20
CA SER A 100 -10.08 -4.55 -22.96
C SER A 100 -9.33 -5.09 -21.74
N SER A 101 -9.42 -4.37 -20.61
CA SER A 101 -8.80 -4.78 -19.35
C SER A 101 -9.38 -6.10 -18.83
N GLU A 102 -10.67 -6.30 -18.98
CA GLU A 102 -11.34 -7.54 -18.62
C GLU A 102 -10.92 -8.71 -19.51
N ALA A 103 -10.63 -8.47 -20.80
CA ALA A 103 -10.06 -9.49 -21.67
C ALA A 103 -8.62 -9.86 -21.26
N ALA A 104 -7.83 -8.90 -20.80
CA ALA A 104 -6.52 -9.17 -20.21
C ALA A 104 -6.65 -10.00 -18.92
N ALA A 105 -7.60 -9.69 -18.04
CA ALA A 105 -7.92 -10.51 -16.88
C ALA A 105 -8.36 -11.93 -17.27
N ALA A 106 -9.23 -12.06 -18.26
CA ALA A 106 -9.73 -13.36 -18.71
C ALA A 106 -8.60 -14.28 -19.20
N VAL A 107 -7.66 -13.75 -19.99
CA VAL A 107 -6.59 -14.56 -20.56
C VAL A 107 -5.60 -15.03 -19.49
N VAL A 108 -5.26 -14.20 -18.48
CA VAL A 108 -4.36 -14.63 -17.41
C VAL A 108 -5.00 -15.70 -16.50
N LYS A 109 -6.32 -15.65 -16.28
CA LYS A 109 -7.05 -16.66 -15.49
C LYS A 109 -6.97 -18.06 -16.10
N ILE A 110 -6.91 -18.18 -17.42
CA ILE A 110 -6.84 -19.47 -18.11
C ILE A 110 -5.39 -19.94 -18.36
N MET A 111 -4.38 -19.16 -17.96
CA MET A 111 -2.97 -19.51 -18.07
C MET A 111 -2.47 -20.22 -16.79
N THR A 112 -1.55 -21.18 -16.98
CA THR A 112 -0.77 -21.74 -15.88
C THR A 112 0.34 -20.78 -15.44
N ASN A 113 0.99 -21.02 -14.29
CA ASN A 113 2.12 -20.20 -13.85
C ASN A 113 3.27 -20.23 -14.85
N GLU A 114 3.54 -21.38 -15.48
CA GLU A 114 4.58 -21.53 -16.50
C GLU A 114 4.25 -20.75 -17.77
N GLU A 115 2.98 -20.72 -18.18
CA GLU A 115 2.52 -19.93 -19.32
C GLU A 115 2.61 -18.43 -19.04
N LEU A 116 2.22 -17.98 -17.85
CA LEU A 116 2.39 -16.60 -17.39
C LEU A 116 3.87 -16.19 -17.36
N ALA A 117 4.73 -17.02 -16.79
CA ALA A 117 6.17 -16.78 -16.77
C ALA A 117 6.78 -16.69 -18.18
N THR A 118 6.39 -17.62 -19.07
CA THR A 118 6.81 -17.61 -20.46
C THR A 118 6.42 -16.33 -21.18
N LEU A 119 5.19 -15.87 -20.98
CA LEU A 119 4.70 -14.63 -21.59
C LEU A 119 5.38 -13.41 -20.99
N SER A 120 5.51 -13.36 -19.67
CA SER A 120 6.11 -12.23 -18.97
C SER A 120 7.57 -11.99 -19.38
N CYS A 121 8.34 -13.06 -19.59
CA CYS A 121 9.73 -12.97 -20.04
C CYS A 121 9.91 -12.55 -21.52
N LYS A 122 8.84 -12.45 -22.28
CA LYS A 122 8.84 -11.96 -23.68
C LYS A 122 8.40 -10.51 -23.80
N LEU A 123 7.68 -9.97 -22.81
CA LEU A 123 7.08 -8.65 -22.87
C LEU A 123 7.89 -7.64 -22.04
N PHE A 124 8.34 -6.60 -22.70
CA PHE A 124 9.05 -5.48 -22.08
C PHE A 124 8.48 -4.17 -22.60
N ASN A 125 8.25 -3.21 -21.71
CA ASN A 125 7.69 -1.89 -22.03
C ASN A 125 8.68 -0.82 -21.56
N PRO A 126 9.79 -0.59 -22.30
CA PRO A 126 10.83 0.33 -21.86
C PRO A 126 10.35 1.78 -21.89
N LEU A 127 10.74 2.54 -20.88
CA LEU A 127 10.67 3.99 -20.89
C LEU A 127 11.79 4.55 -21.80
N PRO A 128 11.63 5.76 -22.35
CA PRO A 128 12.68 6.41 -23.14
C PRO A 128 13.98 6.55 -22.34
N GLY A 129 15.10 6.22 -22.94
CA GLY A 129 16.44 6.33 -22.35
C GLY A 129 17.51 5.66 -23.21
N ASP A 130 18.78 5.99 -22.95
CA ASP A 130 19.93 5.43 -23.66
C ASP A 130 20.49 4.20 -22.94
N GLY A 131 21.03 3.27 -23.72
CA GLY A 131 21.61 2.03 -23.19
C GLY A 131 20.59 1.14 -22.51
N ILE A 132 20.87 0.68 -21.28
CA ILE A 132 19.91 -0.06 -20.45
C ILE A 132 18.95 0.96 -19.85
N ALA A 133 17.75 1.06 -20.40
CA ALA A 133 16.69 1.94 -19.94
C ALA A 133 15.72 1.22 -19.01
N ILE A 134 14.98 1.96 -18.18
CA ILE A 134 13.95 1.41 -17.27
C ILE A 134 12.95 0.57 -18.07
N GLY A 135 12.67 -0.67 -17.64
CA GLY A 135 11.73 -1.57 -18.27
C GLY A 135 12.23 -2.26 -19.54
N SER A 136 13.48 -2.04 -19.99
CA SER A 136 14.09 -2.79 -21.10
C SER A 136 14.43 -4.22 -20.69
N GLN A 137 14.64 -5.11 -21.66
CA GLN A 137 14.94 -6.53 -21.40
C GLN A 137 16.17 -6.75 -20.52
N GLY A 138 17.20 -5.89 -20.64
CA GLY A 138 18.41 -5.94 -19.84
C GLY A 138 18.31 -5.26 -18.48
N HIS A 139 17.16 -4.64 -18.15
CA HIS A 139 16.98 -3.85 -16.94
C HIS A 139 16.36 -4.68 -15.81
N PHE A 140 16.93 -4.52 -14.61
CA PHE A 140 16.33 -4.87 -13.34
C PHE A 140 16.73 -3.83 -12.29
N GLY A 141 15.85 -2.85 -12.12
CA GLY A 141 16.08 -1.71 -11.25
C GLY A 141 15.42 -1.84 -9.87
N SER A 142 15.36 -0.70 -9.21
CA SER A 142 14.72 -0.60 -7.89
C SER A 142 14.16 0.79 -7.62
N ARG A 143 13.05 0.81 -6.88
CA ARG A 143 12.59 1.96 -6.12
C ARG A 143 13.21 1.89 -4.73
N ILE A 144 13.90 2.93 -4.28
CA ILE A 144 14.26 3.08 -2.87
C ILE A 144 13.04 3.57 -2.09
N GLN A 145 12.68 2.87 -1.01
CA GLN A 145 11.66 3.30 -0.04
C GLN A 145 12.34 3.64 1.30
N PRO A 146 12.71 4.90 1.52
CA PRO A 146 13.48 5.31 2.68
C PRO A 146 12.57 5.76 3.84
N ASN A 147 11.52 5.02 4.14
CA ASN A 147 10.53 5.41 5.13
C ASN A 147 11.14 5.57 6.52
N SER A 148 10.72 6.62 7.23
CA SER A 148 11.02 6.87 8.64
C SER A 148 9.72 7.02 9.42
N PRO A 149 9.54 6.31 10.55
CA PRO A 149 8.33 6.42 11.37
C PRO A 149 8.04 7.82 11.92
N GLY A 150 9.05 8.69 11.96
CA GLY A 150 8.97 10.06 12.45
C GLY A 150 9.27 11.11 11.39
N ASP A 151 9.35 10.76 10.11
CA ASP A 151 9.77 11.65 9.03
C ASP A 151 11.12 12.35 9.34
N ASP A 152 12.04 11.60 9.99
CA ASP A 152 13.38 12.09 10.36
C ASP A 152 14.28 12.16 9.12
N GLU A 153 14.71 13.38 8.77
CA GLU A 153 15.46 13.64 7.55
C GLU A 153 16.82 12.93 7.51
N ASP A 154 17.48 12.77 8.66
CA ASP A 154 18.76 12.06 8.73
C ASP A 154 18.55 10.55 8.48
N GLU A 155 17.52 9.95 9.07
CA GLU A 155 17.19 8.54 8.84
C GLU A 155 16.86 8.30 7.36
N ILE A 156 16.07 9.18 6.76
CA ILE A 156 15.71 9.12 5.33
C ILE A 156 16.97 9.22 4.46
N LEU A 157 17.81 10.22 4.72
CA LEU A 157 19.05 10.42 3.98
C LEU A 157 19.98 9.19 4.07
N LEU A 158 20.18 8.67 5.28
CA LEU A 158 21.04 7.51 5.49
C LEU A 158 20.52 6.26 4.76
N SER A 159 19.20 6.04 4.78
CA SER A 159 18.56 4.95 4.04
C SER A 159 18.76 5.09 2.52
N ILE A 160 18.61 6.31 1.98
CA ILE A 160 18.85 6.57 0.55
C ILE A 160 20.31 6.28 0.19
N LEU A 161 21.26 6.75 0.99
CA LEU A 161 22.70 6.55 0.72
C LEU A 161 23.09 5.06 0.80
N GLU A 162 22.50 4.30 1.72
CA GLU A 162 22.67 2.84 1.74
C GLU A 162 22.14 2.21 0.44
N GLY A 163 20.91 2.53 0.07
CA GLY A 163 20.30 1.98 -1.15
C GLY A 163 21.12 2.28 -2.40
N LEU A 164 21.58 3.52 -2.54
CA LEU A 164 22.45 3.94 -3.66
C LEU A 164 23.77 3.16 -3.69
N ALA A 165 24.38 2.90 -2.53
CA ALA A 165 25.61 2.11 -2.43
C ALA A 165 25.44 0.68 -2.96
N TYR A 166 24.25 0.09 -2.82
CA TYR A 166 23.90 -1.20 -3.42
C TYR A 166 23.39 -1.11 -4.87
N GLY A 167 23.49 0.08 -5.48
CA GLY A 167 23.00 0.33 -6.84
C GLY A 167 21.47 0.31 -6.93
N CYS A 168 20.79 0.68 -5.87
CA CYS A 168 19.34 0.87 -5.89
C CYS A 168 18.97 2.31 -6.26
N GLY A 169 17.70 2.56 -6.58
CA GLY A 169 17.16 3.90 -6.80
C GLY A 169 17.29 4.44 -8.21
N ASP A 170 17.63 3.61 -9.16
CA ASP A 170 17.74 4.01 -10.57
C ASP A 170 16.37 4.28 -11.22
N VAL A 171 15.29 3.75 -10.63
CA VAL A 171 13.92 4.00 -11.11
C VAL A 171 13.34 5.23 -10.44
N ILE A 172 13.31 5.24 -9.10
CA ILE A 172 12.76 6.35 -8.32
C ILE A 172 13.18 6.27 -6.85
N LEU A 173 13.29 7.42 -6.20
CA LEU A 173 13.28 7.55 -4.73
C LEU A 173 11.84 7.82 -4.31
N GLY A 174 11.17 6.85 -3.72
CA GLY A 174 9.75 6.92 -3.35
C GLY A 174 9.55 6.81 -1.85
N LEU A 175 9.15 7.91 -1.21
CA LEU A 175 9.00 8.03 0.25
C LEU A 175 7.52 8.09 0.65
N ASN A 176 7.07 7.18 1.49
CA ASN A 176 5.78 7.31 2.16
C ASN A 176 5.94 8.21 3.40
N PRO A 177 5.23 9.35 3.49
CA PRO A 177 5.31 10.20 4.67
C PRO A 177 4.57 9.57 5.84
N ALA A 178 5.12 9.69 7.06
CA ALA A 178 4.43 9.30 8.29
C ALA A 178 3.31 10.29 8.64
N SER A 179 3.47 11.55 8.21
CA SER A 179 2.45 12.60 8.31
C SER A 179 2.20 13.18 6.92
N ASP A 180 0.97 13.08 6.43
CA ASP A 180 0.61 13.47 5.06
C ASP A 180 0.04 14.90 4.98
N ASP A 181 0.37 15.77 5.95
CA ASP A 181 0.11 17.20 5.84
C ASP A 181 1.03 17.86 4.81
N VAL A 182 0.53 18.93 4.16
CA VAL A 182 1.22 19.58 3.03
C VAL A 182 2.60 20.14 3.43
N ASP A 183 2.78 20.64 4.64
CA ASP A 183 4.06 21.18 5.10
C ASP A 183 5.11 20.06 5.24
N THR A 184 4.71 18.90 5.74
CA THR A 184 5.57 17.71 5.80
C THR A 184 5.91 17.23 4.39
N ILE A 185 4.94 17.16 3.48
CA ILE A 185 5.19 16.79 2.08
C ILE A 185 6.22 17.72 1.44
N ILE A 186 6.04 19.05 1.57
CA ILE A 186 6.97 20.06 1.06
C ILE A 186 8.39 19.85 1.62
N ARG A 187 8.52 19.60 2.92
CA ARG A 187 9.80 19.39 3.57
C ARG A 187 10.51 18.14 3.05
N LEU A 188 9.78 17.04 2.93
CA LEU A 188 10.33 15.78 2.44
C LEU A 188 10.68 15.83 0.95
N GLU A 189 9.86 16.49 0.12
CA GLU A 189 10.18 16.72 -1.29
C GLU A 189 11.47 17.52 -1.47
N ARG A 190 11.67 18.58 -0.66
CA ARG A 190 12.92 19.35 -0.68
C ARG A 190 14.14 18.51 -0.29
N LEU A 191 13.97 17.58 0.66
CA LEU A 191 15.04 16.65 1.03
C LEU A 191 15.40 15.74 -0.16
N LEU A 192 14.41 15.08 -0.76
CA LEU A 192 14.64 14.19 -1.91
C LEU A 192 15.23 14.95 -3.09
N GLN A 193 14.70 16.12 -3.40
CA GLN A 193 15.25 17.03 -4.42
C GLN A 193 16.72 17.36 -4.16
N SER A 194 17.05 17.74 -2.91
CA SER A 194 18.43 18.05 -2.52
C SER A 194 19.38 16.89 -2.76
N VAL A 195 18.95 15.65 -2.43
CA VAL A 195 19.78 14.45 -2.67
C VAL A 195 20.00 14.22 -4.16
N VAL A 196 18.93 14.25 -4.96
CA VAL A 196 19.01 14.00 -6.41
C VAL A 196 19.85 15.06 -7.11
N GLU A 197 19.63 16.35 -6.86
CA GLU A 197 20.34 17.42 -7.54
C GLU A 197 21.80 17.52 -7.11
N ARG A 198 22.11 17.38 -5.81
CA ARG A 198 23.48 17.51 -5.31
C ARG A 198 24.38 16.34 -5.67
N LEU A 199 23.82 15.16 -5.75
CA LEU A 199 24.53 13.98 -6.24
C LEU A 199 24.40 13.81 -7.76
N GLU A 200 23.69 14.72 -8.45
CA GLU A 200 23.41 14.66 -9.90
C GLU A 200 22.93 13.26 -10.33
N LEU A 201 21.99 12.70 -9.58
CA LEU A 201 21.51 11.35 -9.84
C LEU A 201 20.55 11.35 -11.05
N PRO A 202 20.73 10.44 -12.01
CA PRO A 202 19.83 10.30 -13.14
C PRO A 202 18.58 9.48 -12.74
N THR A 203 17.85 9.97 -11.76
CA THR A 203 16.63 9.36 -11.23
C THR A 203 15.60 10.42 -10.87
N ARG A 204 14.39 9.99 -10.58
CA ARG A 204 13.30 10.85 -10.12
C ARG A 204 13.05 10.62 -8.63
N PHE A 205 12.22 11.49 -8.04
CA PHE A 205 11.78 11.34 -6.66
C PHE A 205 10.30 11.65 -6.52
N CYS A 206 9.69 11.11 -5.47
CA CYS A 206 8.28 11.31 -5.16
C CYS A 206 8.03 11.10 -3.66
N VAL A 207 7.30 12.00 -3.04
CA VAL A 207 6.64 11.73 -1.75
C VAL A 207 5.26 11.16 -2.06
N LEU A 208 4.98 9.96 -1.56
CA LEU A 208 3.77 9.19 -1.88
C LEU A 208 2.57 9.71 -1.06
N SER A 209 2.11 10.89 -1.42
CA SER A 209 0.87 11.49 -0.95
C SER A 209 -0.11 11.58 -2.13
N ASP A 210 -1.40 11.81 -1.86
CA ASP A 210 -2.38 11.94 -2.94
C ASP A 210 -2.05 13.11 -3.90
N ILE A 211 -2.46 12.98 -5.15
CA ILE A 211 -2.13 13.92 -6.23
C ILE A 211 -2.66 15.34 -5.98
N VAL A 212 -3.70 15.50 -5.16
CA VAL A 212 -4.26 16.82 -4.80
C VAL A 212 -3.30 17.57 -3.88
N LYS A 213 -2.81 16.90 -2.83
CA LYS A 213 -1.82 17.47 -1.90
C LYS A 213 -0.50 17.75 -2.62
N GLN A 214 -0.06 16.87 -3.50
CA GLN A 214 1.14 17.10 -4.32
C GLN A 214 0.96 18.30 -5.26
N THR A 215 -0.22 18.49 -5.85
CA THR A 215 -0.51 19.69 -6.66
C THR A 215 -0.38 20.95 -5.83
N THR A 216 -0.80 20.92 -4.56
CA THR A 216 -0.64 22.04 -3.63
C THR A 216 0.84 22.25 -3.27
N ALA A 217 1.58 21.18 -2.93
CA ALA A 217 2.99 21.23 -2.57
C ALA A 217 3.86 21.76 -3.73
N ARG A 218 3.51 21.46 -4.95
CA ARG A 218 4.20 21.89 -6.18
C ARG A 218 4.32 23.40 -6.35
N SER A 219 3.47 24.19 -5.73
CA SER A 219 3.61 25.63 -5.69
C SER A 219 4.88 26.11 -4.96
N GLN A 220 5.50 25.25 -4.15
CA GLN A 220 6.65 25.56 -3.29
C GLN A 220 7.82 24.59 -3.45
N THR A 221 7.69 23.52 -4.22
CA THR A 221 8.69 22.49 -4.46
C THR A 221 8.78 22.17 -5.94
N LYS A 222 9.79 21.38 -6.30
CA LYS A 222 9.93 20.82 -7.64
C LYS A 222 9.47 19.35 -7.62
N ALA A 223 8.19 19.13 -7.28
CA ALA A 223 7.57 17.82 -7.33
C ALA A 223 7.35 17.41 -8.79
N ASP A 224 8.33 16.73 -9.38
CA ASP A 224 8.29 16.35 -10.80
C ASP A 224 7.39 15.15 -11.07
N VAL A 225 7.17 14.29 -10.07
CA VAL A 225 6.38 13.05 -10.20
C VAL A 225 5.11 13.14 -9.36
N GLY A 226 3.96 13.08 -10.03
CA GLY A 226 2.66 12.95 -9.38
C GLY A 226 2.39 11.52 -8.95
N PHE A 227 1.89 11.34 -7.73
CA PHE A 227 1.56 10.03 -7.18
C PHE A 227 0.05 9.88 -6.96
N GLN A 228 -0.47 8.69 -7.27
CA GLN A 228 -1.80 8.28 -6.84
C GLN A 228 -1.91 6.75 -6.81
N SER A 229 -2.59 6.20 -5.80
CA SER A 229 -3.07 4.83 -5.85
C SER A 229 -4.28 4.72 -6.79
N LEU A 230 -4.30 3.70 -7.65
CA LEU A 230 -5.39 3.46 -8.60
C LEU A 230 -6.22 2.24 -8.18
N ALA A 231 -7.48 2.25 -8.58
CA ALA A 231 -8.40 1.15 -8.32
C ALA A 231 -9.28 0.85 -9.54
N GLY A 232 -9.83 -0.36 -9.54
CA GLY A 232 -10.70 -0.85 -10.62
C GLY A 232 -12.15 -0.38 -10.56
N THR A 233 -12.55 0.44 -9.57
CA THR A 233 -13.91 0.99 -9.44
C THR A 233 -13.88 2.47 -9.05
N SER A 234 -14.89 3.22 -9.48
CA SER A 234 -15.06 4.63 -9.11
C SER A 234 -15.21 4.81 -7.61
N LYS A 235 -15.92 3.91 -6.94
CA LYS A 235 -16.11 3.94 -5.48
C LYS A 235 -14.78 3.86 -4.75
N ALA A 236 -13.88 2.96 -5.17
CA ALA A 236 -12.57 2.81 -4.53
C ALA A 236 -11.69 4.04 -4.78
N ILE A 237 -11.66 4.59 -6.00
CA ILE A 237 -10.90 5.82 -6.32
C ILE A 237 -11.41 7.00 -5.49
N LEU A 238 -12.73 7.24 -5.47
CA LEU A 238 -13.35 8.30 -4.67
C LEU A 238 -13.11 8.13 -3.17
N GLY A 239 -13.01 6.88 -2.71
CA GLY A 239 -12.72 6.55 -1.31
C GLY A 239 -11.26 6.85 -0.89
N MET A 240 -10.36 7.05 -1.83
CA MET A 240 -8.95 7.38 -1.56
C MET A 240 -8.65 8.87 -1.65
N VAL A 241 -9.18 9.57 -2.66
CA VAL A 241 -8.69 10.92 -3.03
C VAL A 241 -9.80 11.95 -3.30
N ALA A 242 -11.06 11.58 -3.13
CA ALA A 242 -12.22 12.42 -3.48
C ALA A 242 -12.22 13.00 -4.93
N LEU A 243 -11.55 12.30 -5.83
CA LEU A 243 -11.54 12.58 -7.27
C LEU A 243 -12.07 11.39 -8.03
N ASP A 244 -12.77 11.65 -9.11
CA ASP A 244 -13.09 10.64 -10.12
C ASP A 244 -11.94 10.52 -11.14
N VAL A 245 -12.12 9.63 -12.13
CA VAL A 245 -11.12 9.42 -13.19
C VAL A 245 -10.88 10.69 -14.01
N ASP A 246 -11.91 11.48 -14.26
CA ASP A 246 -11.78 12.72 -15.04
C ASP A 246 -11.02 13.79 -14.23
N GLY A 247 -11.22 13.84 -12.91
CA GLY A 247 -10.42 14.66 -12.00
C GLY A 247 -8.94 14.28 -11.99
N LEU A 248 -8.63 12.98 -11.97
CA LEU A 248 -7.26 12.48 -12.10
C LEU A 248 -6.64 12.87 -13.45
N LEU A 249 -7.38 12.72 -14.54
CA LEU A 249 -6.97 13.11 -15.88
C LEU A 249 -6.71 14.63 -16.01
N ALA A 250 -7.45 15.44 -15.26
CA ALA A 250 -7.24 16.89 -15.25
C ALA A 250 -5.96 17.31 -14.48
N LEU A 251 -5.58 16.59 -13.43
CA LEU A 251 -4.39 16.90 -12.62
C LEU A 251 -3.10 16.28 -13.16
N ALA A 252 -3.17 15.08 -13.73
CA ALA A 252 -2.01 14.33 -14.21
C ALA A 252 -1.09 15.11 -15.19
N PRO A 253 -1.60 15.89 -16.18
CA PRO A 253 -0.74 16.68 -17.07
C PRO A 253 0.07 17.77 -16.36
N GLY A 254 -0.26 18.07 -15.12
CA GLY A 254 0.52 18.99 -14.29
C GLY A 254 1.91 18.47 -13.91
N PHE A 255 2.22 17.19 -14.04
CA PHE A 255 3.46 16.56 -13.63
C PHE A 255 4.27 16.06 -14.82
N ASP A 256 5.61 16.12 -14.71
CA ASP A 256 6.53 15.64 -15.75
C ASP A 256 6.63 14.11 -15.77
N GLY A 257 6.26 13.47 -14.67
CA GLY A 257 6.16 12.03 -14.52
C GLY A 257 5.01 11.62 -13.63
N LEU A 258 4.59 10.37 -13.76
CA LEU A 258 3.51 9.79 -12.95
C LEU A 258 3.99 8.48 -12.32
N TYR A 259 3.65 8.30 -11.07
CA TYR A 259 3.87 7.07 -10.33
C TYR A 259 2.55 6.61 -9.72
N PHE A 260 2.07 5.45 -10.15
CA PHE A 260 0.85 4.87 -9.63
C PHE A 260 1.14 3.61 -8.83
N GLU A 261 0.42 3.43 -7.73
CA GLU A 261 0.39 2.17 -6.99
C GLU A 261 -0.96 1.48 -7.17
N THR A 262 -0.90 0.16 -7.28
CA THR A 262 -2.04 -0.73 -7.28
C THR A 262 -1.74 -1.91 -6.35
N GLY A 263 -2.62 -2.88 -6.29
CA GLY A 263 -2.34 -4.11 -5.55
C GLY A 263 -3.50 -5.05 -5.58
N GLN A 264 -3.31 -6.22 -6.18
CA GLN A 264 -4.32 -7.26 -6.14
C GLN A 264 -4.65 -7.62 -4.68
N GLY A 265 -5.92 -7.42 -4.30
CA GLY A 265 -6.37 -7.63 -2.93
C GLY A 265 -6.05 -6.50 -1.95
N SER A 266 -5.52 -5.37 -2.39
CA SER A 266 -5.40 -4.19 -1.55
C SER A 266 -6.77 -3.72 -1.07
N ALA A 267 -6.90 -3.45 0.24
CA ALA A 267 -8.19 -3.13 0.85
C ALA A 267 -8.83 -1.85 0.32
N VAL A 268 -8.02 -0.89 -0.12
CA VAL A 268 -8.48 0.41 -0.61
C VAL A 268 -8.41 0.54 -2.12
N THR A 269 -7.67 -0.33 -2.80
CA THR A 269 -7.50 -0.30 -4.27
C THR A 269 -8.32 -1.37 -4.97
N ASN A 270 -7.93 -2.63 -4.86
CA ASN A 270 -8.49 -3.72 -5.67
C ASN A 270 -8.82 -4.98 -4.84
N GLN A 271 -9.44 -4.80 -3.67
CA GLN A 271 -10.06 -5.90 -2.94
C GLN A 271 -11.25 -6.42 -3.74
N ALA A 272 -11.47 -7.75 -3.74
CA ALA A 272 -12.66 -8.34 -4.34
C ALA A 272 -13.92 -7.68 -3.77
N ALA A 273 -14.71 -7.02 -4.60
CA ALA A 273 -15.84 -6.19 -4.23
C ALA A 273 -16.82 -6.00 -5.39
N GLU A 274 -18.02 -5.60 -5.09
CA GLU A 274 -19.06 -5.28 -6.09
C GLU A 274 -19.30 -6.43 -7.08
N ASP A 275 -19.25 -7.66 -6.56
CA ASP A 275 -19.37 -8.89 -7.34
C ASP A 275 -18.23 -9.14 -8.36
N VAL A 276 -17.11 -8.40 -8.25
CA VAL A 276 -15.95 -8.53 -9.11
C VAL A 276 -14.75 -9.04 -8.30
N ASP A 277 -13.99 -9.94 -8.89
CA ASP A 277 -12.80 -10.52 -8.28
C ASP A 277 -11.57 -9.61 -8.38
N MET A 278 -10.57 -9.89 -7.54
CA MET A 278 -9.35 -9.08 -7.41
C MET A 278 -8.56 -8.99 -8.72
N VAL A 279 -8.46 -10.07 -9.49
CA VAL A 279 -7.70 -10.09 -10.77
C VAL A 279 -8.33 -9.16 -11.78
N THR A 280 -9.66 -9.19 -11.88
CA THR A 280 -10.40 -8.32 -12.80
C THR A 280 -10.32 -6.86 -12.37
N LEU A 281 -10.45 -6.58 -11.05
CA LEU A 281 -10.30 -5.21 -10.54
C LEU A 281 -8.90 -4.65 -10.77
N GLU A 282 -7.86 -5.47 -10.58
CA GLU A 282 -6.48 -5.08 -10.84
C GLU A 282 -6.24 -4.76 -12.32
N ALA A 283 -6.73 -5.61 -13.24
CA ALA A 283 -6.67 -5.34 -14.67
C ALA A 283 -7.35 -4.00 -15.05
N ARG A 284 -8.48 -3.68 -14.41
CA ARG A 284 -9.20 -2.42 -14.61
C ARG A 284 -8.38 -1.22 -14.12
N ALA A 285 -7.67 -1.34 -13.01
CA ALA A 285 -6.75 -0.30 -12.53
C ALA A 285 -5.61 -0.04 -13.54
N TYR A 286 -5.04 -1.10 -14.13
CA TYR A 286 -4.07 -0.94 -15.25
C TYR A 286 -4.71 -0.29 -16.48
N GLY A 287 -5.97 -0.54 -16.74
CA GLY A 287 -6.73 0.14 -17.79
C GLY A 287 -6.84 1.66 -17.54
N VAL A 288 -7.09 2.07 -16.31
CA VAL A 288 -7.09 3.50 -15.92
C VAL A 288 -5.69 4.10 -16.09
N ALA A 289 -4.63 3.40 -15.64
CA ALA A 289 -3.25 3.85 -15.85
C ALA A 289 -2.93 4.01 -17.36
N ARG A 290 -3.33 3.04 -18.19
CA ARG A 290 -3.19 3.12 -19.66
C ARG A 290 -3.89 4.35 -20.23
N LEU A 291 -5.11 4.63 -19.83
CA LEU A 291 -5.85 5.82 -20.26
C LEU A 291 -5.12 7.11 -19.93
N ILE A 292 -4.64 7.23 -18.69
CA ILE A 292 -3.88 8.40 -18.25
C ILE A 292 -2.59 8.54 -19.08
N GLN A 293 -1.86 7.44 -19.29
CA GLN A 293 -0.65 7.43 -20.12
C GLN A 293 -0.92 7.87 -21.56
N GLN A 294 -2.00 7.38 -22.19
CA GLN A 294 -2.39 7.76 -23.54
C GLN A 294 -2.71 9.25 -23.68
N GLN A 295 -3.31 9.85 -22.66
CA GLN A 295 -3.71 11.25 -22.69
C GLN A 295 -2.57 12.21 -22.32
N THR A 296 -1.69 11.83 -21.40
CA THR A 296 -0.60 12.69 -20.96
C THR A 296 0.67 12.53 -21.78
N GLY A 297 0.97 11.33 -22.25
CA GLY A 297 2.26 10.98 -22.85
C GLY A 297 3.43 11.07 -21.88
N SER A 298 3.17 11.25 -20.58
CA SER A 298 4.19 11.44 -19.54
C SER A 298 5.00 10.18 -19.29
N TRP A 299 6.23 10.35 -18.77
CA TRP A 299 6.95 9.27 -18.12
C TRP A 299 6.08 8.65 -17.02
N MET A 300 5.90 7.34 -17.03
CA MET A 300 4.99 6.69 -16.08
C MET A 300 5.48 5.32 -15.68
N ILE A 301 5.42 5.06 -14.38
CA ILE A 301 5.62 3.73 -13.80
C ILE A 301 4.40 3.35 -12.95
N VAL A 302 4.18 2.06 -12.82
CA VAL A 302 3.20 1.48 -11.89
C VAL A 302 3.92 0.49 -10.98
N ASN A 303 3.51 0.42 -9.72
CA ASN A 303 3.99 -0.54 -8.74
C ASN A 303 2.81 -1.33 -8.18
N ASP A 304 2.87 -2.64 -8.27
CA ASP A 304 1.94 -3.52 -7.57
C ASP A 304 2.47 -3.86 -6.18
N VAL A 305 1.64 -3.62 -5.15
CA VAL A 305 1.97 -3.90 -3.75
C VAL A 305 1.32 -5.20 -3.32
N ALA A 306 1.94 -6.31 -3.72
CA ALA A 306 1.43 -7.65 -3.44
C ALA A 306 1.73 -8.09 -2.00
N GLY A 307 0.69 -8.51 -1.26
CA GLY A 307 0.84 -9.07 0.10
C GLY A 307 0.76 -8.06 1.25
N PHE A 308 0.45 -6.80 0.98
CA PHE A 308 0.42 -5.73 1.99
C PHE A 308 -0.74 -5.88 3.00
N ILE A 309 -1.87 -6.46 2.62
CA ILE A 309 -3.05 -6.52 3.50
C ILE A 309 -2.92 -7.63 4.54
N GLY A 310 -2.62 -8.84 4.13
CA GLY A 310 -2.46 -9.94 5.07
C GLY A 310 -3.18 -11.23 4.67
N PRO A 311 -3.43 -12.12 5.65
CA PRO A 311 -3.96 -13.45 5.40
C PRO A 311 -5.41 -13.48 4.90
N GLU A 312 -6.15 -12.39 4.98
CA GLU A 312 -7.46 -12.21 4.38
C GLU A 312 -7.44 -12.18 2.85
N VAL A 313 -6.27 -11.95 2.27
CA VAL A 313 -6.06 -11.88 0.82
C VAL A 313 -5.21 -13.04 0.33
N PHE A 314 -4.01 -13.23 0.92
CA PHE A 314 -3.07 -14.29 0.60
C PHE A 314 -2.61 -15.01 1.88
N ARG A 315 -2.72 -16.34 1.93
CA ARG A 315 -2.25 -17.15 3.06
C ARG A 315 -0.97 -17.91 2.79
N THR A 316 -0.66 -18.14 1.52
CA THR A 316 0.50 -18.95 1.13
C THR A 316 1.36 -18.22 0.13
N GLY A 317 2.65 -18.59 0.10
CA GLY A 317 3.58 -18.09 -0.92
C GLY A 317 3.15 -18.42 -2.35
N GLU A 318 2.44 -19.53 -2.56
CA GLU A 318 1.90 -19.91 -3.87
C GLU A 318 0.84 -18.92 -4.36
N GLN A 319 -0.07 -18.48 -3.46
CA GLN A 319 -1.08 -17.48 -3.79
C GLN A 319 -0.42 -16.13 -4.13
N LEU A 320 0.60 -15.72 -3.38
CA LEU A 320 1.35 -14.50 -3.63
C LEU A 320 2.15 -14.58 -4.94
N LEU A 321 2.81 -15.71 -5.22
CA LEU A 321 3.47 -15.93 -6.51
C LEU A 321 2.50 -15.81 -7.68
N ARG A 322 1.33 -16.44 -7.54
CA ARG A 322 0.30 -16.39 -8.58
C ARG A 322 -0.17 -14.96 -8.84
N ALA A 323 -0.44 -14.18 -7.80
CA ALA A 323 -0.83 -12.78 -7.93
C ALA A 323 0.24 -11.96 -8.64
N CYS A 324 1.51 -12.04 -8.20
CA CYS A 324 2.62 -11.31 -8.85
C CYS A 324 2.79 -11.67 -10.33
N LEU A 325 2.55 -12.93 -10.73
CA LEU A 325 2.60 -13.34 -12.13
C LEU A 325 1.43 -12.76 -12.93
N GLU A 326 0.22 -12.83 -12.41
CA GLU A 326 -0.99 -12.28 -13.05
C GLU A 326 -0.84 -10.78 -13.25
N ASP A 327 -0.48 -10.05 -12.20
CA ASP A 327 -0.39 -8.59 -12.20
C ASP A 327 0.71 -8.10 -13.14
N THR A 328 1.88 -8.73 -13.11
CA THR A 328 2.96 -8.38 -14.03
C THR A 328 2.56 -8.62 -15.49
N VAL A 329 1.91 -9.73 -15.78
CA VAL A 329 1.46 -10.03 -17.15
C VAL A 329 0.38 -9.04 -17.59
N MET A 330 -0.63 -8.77 -16.75
CA MET A 330 -1.69 -7.83 -17.06
C MET A 330 -1.15 -6.41 -17.31
N ALA A 331 -0.26 -5.91 -16.46
CA ALA A 331 0.37 -4.62 -16.66
C ALA A 331 1.15 -4.55 -17.98
N LYS A 332 1.93 -5.61 -18.28
CA LYS A 332 2.69 -5.68 -19.54
C LYS A 332 1.80 -5.74 -20.77
N LEU A 333 0.66 -6.43 -20.70
CA LEU A 333 -0.34 -6.44 -21.78
C LEU A 333 -0.93 -5.04 -22.03
N HIS A 334 -1.09 -4.23 -20.96
CA HIS A 334 -1.53 -2.84 -21.07
C HIS A 334 -0.43 -1.89 -21.59
N GLY A 335 0.81 -2.34 -21.72
CA GLY A 335 1.93 -1.51 -22.16
C GLY A 335 2.61 -0.72 -21.05
N ILE A 336 2.41 -1.11 -19.81
CA ILE A 336 2.88 -0.40 -18.62
C ILE A 336 4.26 -0.90 -18.21
N THR A 337 5.15 0.03 -17.83
CA THR A 337 6.40 -0.27 -17.13
C THR A 337 6.09 -0.49 -15.66
N MET A 338 6.22 -1.73 -15.19
CA MET A 338 5.74 -2.14 -13.89
C MET A 338 6.82 -2.73 -13.00
N GLY A 339 6.77 -2.35 -11.73
CA GLY A 339 7.51 -2.97 -10.65
C GLY A 339 6.61 -3.67 -9.64
N LEU A 340 7.24 -4.40 -8.74
CA LEU A 340 6.58 -5.12 -7.66
C LEU A 340 7.13 -4.72 -6.30
N ASP A 341 6.25 -4.67 -5.32
CA ASP A 341 6.61 -4.82 -3.92
C ASP A 341 6.18 -6.23 -3.48
N VAL A 342 7.11 -7.17 -3.52
CA VAL A 342 6.87 -8.54 -3.05
C VAL A 342 7.00 -8.52 -1.54
N CYS A 343 5.86 -8.46 -0.86
CA CYS A 343 5.84 -8.24 0.57
C CYS A 343 4.96 -9.24 1.33
N ALA A 344 5.19 -9.33 2.64
CA ALA A 344 4.39 -10.13 3.55
C ALA A 344 4.28 -9.44 4.91
N THR A 345 3.07 -9.33 5.41
CA THR A 345 2.84 -8.88 6.78
C THR A 345 3.22 -9.98 7.77
N PHE A 346 3.58 -9.60 8.99
CA PHE A 346 4.06 -10.57 9.98
C PHE A 346 2.99 -11.59 10.43
N HIS A 347 1.72 -11.33 10.16
CA HIS A 347 0.62 -12.24 10.49
C HIS A 347 0.15 -13.15 9.34
N MET A 348 0.70 -12.99 8.12
CA MET A 348 0.38 -13.89 6.99
C MET A 348 0.87 -15.33 7.18
N GLY A 349 1.92 -15.53 7.98
CA GLY A 349 2.52 -16.85 8.15
C GLY A 349 3.68 -17.15 7.18
N ILE A 350 3.91 -16.29 6.19
CA ILE A 350 5.07 -16.37 5.28
C ILE A 350 6.29 -15.85 6.04
N GLY A 351 7.28 -16.73 6.25
CA GLY A 351 8.50 -16.37 6.98
C GLY A 351 9.56 -15.70 6.10
N PRO A 352 10.58 -15.04 6.71
CA PRO A 352 11.61 -14.32 5.95
C PRO A 352 12.36 -15.17 4.91
N ALA A 353 12.68 -16.41 5.24
CA ALA A 353 13.39 -17.32 4.31
C ALA A 353 12.50 -17.73 3.13
N GLU A 354 11.22 -17.98 3.40
CA GLU A 354 10.23 -18.29 2.37
C GLU A 354 10.01 -17.08 1.44
N LEU A 355 9.80 -15.88 2.01
CA LEU A 355 9.63 -14.66 1.23
C LEU A 355 10.83 -14.38 0.33
N ARG A 356 12.04 -14.59 0.83
CA ARG A 356 13.27 -14.45 0.03
C ARG A 356 13.27 -15.40 -1.16
N THR A 357 13.02 -16.69 -0.94
CA THR A 357 12.98 -17.71 -2.00
C THR A 357 11.90 -17.37 -3.03
N LEU A 358 10.74 -16.94 -2.55
CA LEU A 358 9.62 -16.52 -3.37
C LEU A 358 9.97 -15.30 -4.24
N THR A 359 10.63 -14.29 -3.66
CA THR A 359 11.10 -13.12 -4.38
C THR A 359 12.07 -13.47 -5.50
N GLU A 360 13.05 -14.37 -5.23
CA GLU A 360 13.97 -14.86 -6.25
C GLU A 360 13.23 -15.53 -7.42
N GLN A 361 12.25 -16.35 -7.09
CA GLN A 361 11.41 -17.04 -8.07
C GLN A 361 10.58 -16.03 -8.89
N ILE A 362 9.95 -15.06 -8.25
CA ILE A 362 9.15 -14.03 -8.92
C ILE A 362 10.01 -13.18 -9.87
N VAL A 363 11.20 -12.76 -9.43
CA VAL A 363 12.09 -11.94 -10.27
C VAL A 363 12.52 -12.66 -11.53
N VAL A 364 12.72 -13.98 -11.45
CA VAL A 364 13.08 -14.82 -12.60
C VAL A 364 11.86 -15.07 -13.50
N GLN A 365 10.70 -15.39 -12.93
CA GLN A 365 9.52 -15.83 -13.67
C GLN A 365 8.65 -14.66 -14.19
N ALA A 366 8.42 -13.65 -13.36
CA ALA A 366 7.61 -12.49 -13.75
C ALA A 366 8.43 -11.44 -14.50
N ALA A 367 9.75 -11.41 -14.33
CA ALA A 367 10.64 -10.43 -14.95
C ALA A 367 10.12 -8.98 -14.81
N PRO A 368 9.79 -8.49 -13.60
CA PRO A 368 9.36 -7.12 -13.40
C PRO A 368 10.48 -6.15 -13.83
N ALA A 369 10.13 -4.89 -14.12
CA ALA A 369 11.11 -3.87 -14.43
C ALA A 369 11.97 -3.51 -13.20
N TYR A 370 11.37 -3.52 -12.02
CA TYR A 370 12.06 -3.20 -10.76
C TYR A 370 11.35 -3.86 -9.56
N LEU A 371 12.04 -3.87 -8.43
CA LEU A 371 11.40 -4.13 -7.13
C LEU A 371 11.48 -2.88 -6.26
N MET A 372 10.51 -2.73 -5.38
CA MET A 372 10.62 -1.85 -4.23
C MET A 372 11.64 -2.43 -3.25
N ALA A 373 12.41 -1.57 -2.60
CA ALA A 373 13.49 -1.97 -1.70
C ALA A 373 13.59 -1.06 -0.48
N VAL A 374 13.88 -1.69 0.66
CA VAL A 374 14.09 -1.02 1.95
C VAL A 374 15.43 -1.40 2.56
N ALA A 375 15.85 -0.69 3.60
CA ALA A 375 16.94 -1.13 4.46
C ALA A 375 16.46 -2.30 5.35
N GLY A 376 17.19 -3.39 5.41
CA GLY A 376 17.00 -4.43 6.43
C GLY A 376 15.84 -5.39 6.28
N ASN A 377 15.22 -5.56 5.13
CA ASN A 377 14.13 -6.49 4.81
C ASN A 377 12.77 -6.23 5.49
N ALA A 378 12.61 -5.13 6.21
CA ALA A 378 11.32 -4.78 6.77
C ALA A 378 11.13 -3.27 6.74
N ASP A 379 9.94 -2.84 6.33
CA ASP A 379 9.58 -1.42 6.37
C ASP A 379 9.33 -1.00 7.83
N PRO A 380 10.05 0.01 8.34
CA PRO A 380 9.98 0.37 9.76
C PRO A 380 8.72 1.14 10.14
N MET A 381 8.03 1.71 9.15
CA MET A 381 6.83 2.50 9.37
C MET A 381 5.58 1.68 9.09
N LEU A 382 5.54 0.97 7.97
CA LEU A 382 4.34 0.25 7.52
C LEU A 382 4.24 -1.18 8.07
N GLY A 383 5.29 -1.70 8.70
CA GLY A 383 5.26 -2.96 9.44
C GLY A 383 5.02 -4.19 8.58
N TYR A 384 5.79 -4.35 7.51
CA TYR A 384 5.79 -5.55 6.66
C TYR A 384 7.20 -5.90 6.19
N MET A 385 7.40 -7.15 5.81
CA MET A 385 8.64 -7.64 5.24
C MET A 385 8.62 -7.49 3.72
N THR A 386 9.78 -7.11 3.16
CA THR A 386 9.98 -6.98 1.72
C THR A 386 11.46 -7.11 1.36
N THR A 387 11.83 -6.83 0.12
CA THR A 387 13.19 -6.93 -0.41
C THR A 387 14.12 -5.88 0.18
N SER A 388 15.30 -6.26 0.65
CA SER A 388 16.31 -5.30 1.08
C SER A 388 17.21 -4.83 -0.06
N PHE A 389 17.85 -3.66 0.11
CA PHE A 389 18.85 -3.14 -0.82
C PHE A 389 19.95 -4.18 -1.11
N ARG A 390 20.36 -4.96 -0.10
CA ARG A 390 21.44 -5.94 -0.19
C ARG A 390 21.15 -7.14 -1.09
N GLU A 391 19.89 -7.44 -1.30
CA GLU A 391 19.47 -8.56 -2.15
C GLU A 391 19.57 -8.22 -3.63
N HIS A 392 19.45 -6.95 -4.00
CA HIS A 392 19.43 -6.51 -5.40
C HIS A 392 20.66 -6.89 -6.22
N PRO A 393 21.91 -6.73 -5.72
CA PRO A 393 23.09 -7.18 -6.46
C PRO A 393 23.07 -8.69 -6.78
N ARG A 394 22.57 -9.50 -5.85
CA ARG A 394 22.42 -10.95 -6.05
C ARG A 394 21.35 -11.26 -7.09
N LEU A 395 20.17 -10.65 -6.99
CA LEU A 395 19.06 -10.82 -7.94
C LEU A 395 19.48 -10.41 -9.36
N ARG A 396 20.26 -9.33 -9.51
CA ARG A 396 20.83 -8.92 -10.80
C ARG A 396 21.79 -9.96 -11.35
N ARG A 397 22.72 -10.49 -10.56
CA ARG A 397 23.61 -11.58 -10.99
C ARG A 397 22.84 -12.82 -11.42
N GLN A 398 21.79 -13.19 -10.70
CA GLN A 398 20.96 -14.35 -11.00
C GLN A 398 20.20 -14.22 -12.33
N THR A 399 19.72 -13.02 -12.65
CA THR A 399 18.95 -12.75 -13.87
C THR A 399 19.80 -12.29 -15.05
N GLY A 400 21.06 -11.90 -14.83
CA GLY A 400 21.92 -11.27 -15.85
C GLY A 400 21.50 -9.85 -16.22
N ARG A 401 20.52 -9.27 -15.52
CA ARG A 401 20.02 -7.91 -15.76
C ARG A 401 20.75 -6.89 -14.88
N GLN A 402 20.72 -5.62 -15.26
CA GLN A 402 21.47 -4.52 -14.64
C GLN A 402 20.56 -3.33 -14.34
N ILE A 403 21.06 -2.39 -13.54
CA ILE A 403 20.46 -1.07 -13.39
C ILE A 403 20.60 -0.27 -14.69
N THR A 404 19.95 0.90 -14.77
CA THR A 404 20.10 1.79 -15.91
C THR A 404 21.56 2.18 -16.15
N SER A 405 21.96 2.27 -17.43
CA SER A 405 23.35 2.63 -17.77
C SER A 405 23.77 3.98 -17.19
N ALA A 406 22.86 4.96 -17.17
CA ALA A 406 23.14 6.29 -16.62
C ALA A 406 23.40 6.23 -15.11
N MET A 407 22.58 5.50 -14.34
CA MET A 407 22.78 5.36 -12.88
C MET A 407 24.08 4.59 -12.59
N GLN A 408 24.34 3.53 -13.31
CA GLN A 408 25.57 2.77 -13.14
C GLN A 408 26.83 3.65 -13.32
N GLN A 409 26.85 4.44 -14.41
CA GLN A 409 27.95 5.36 -14.65
C GLN A 409 28.08 6.38 -13.50
N ARG A 410 26.97 6.99 -13.08
CA ARG A 410 26.99 8.01 -12.01
C ARG A 410 27.48 7.45 -10.68
N LEU A 411 27.05 6.27 -10.28
CA LEU A 411 27.49 5.63 -9.03
C LEU A 411 29.00 5.26 -9.06
N ILE A 412 29.54 4.91 -10.22
CA ILE A 412 30.99 4.71 -10.40
C ILE A 412 31.75 6.03 -10.25
N GLU A 413 31.28 7.11 -10.90
CA GLU A 413 31.87 8.46 -10.78
C GLU A 413 31.90 8.97 -9.33
N LEU A 414 30.83 8.68 -8.57
CA LEU A 414 30.71 8.99 -7.15
C LEU A 414 31.53 8.04 -6.24
N SER A 415 32.20 7.05 -6.81
CA SER A 415 32.91 5.99 -6.07
C SER A 415 32.03 5.23 -5.08
N ALA A 416 30.72 5.20 -5.31
CA ALA A 416 29.76 4.46 -4.51
C ALA A 416 29.75 2.97 -4.81
N MET A 417 29.99 2.59 -6.09
CA MET A 417 30.17 1.23 -6.55
C MET A 417 31.64 1.04 -6.98
N THR A 418 32.32 0.11 -6.35
CA THR A 418 33.72 -0.21 -6.62
C THR A 418 33.87 -1.70 -6.91
N GLU A 419 35.01 -2.11 -7.50
CA GLU A 419 35.33 -3.53 -7.70
C GLU A 419 35.39 -4.32 -6.36
N SER A 420 35.70 -3.64 -5.26
CA SER A 420 35.82 -4.22 -3.92
C SER A 420 34.51 -4.22 -3.11
N GLY A 421 33.43 -3.63 -3.62
CA GLY A 421 32.13 -3.59 -2.93
C GLY A 421 31.43 -2.23 -2.94
N THR A 422 30.61 -1.98 -1.95
CA THR A 422 29.80 -0.77 -1.77
C THR A 422 30.53 0.27 -0.91
N ASN A 423 30.27 1.56 -1.15
CA ASN A 423 30.91 2.65 -0.42
C ASN A 423 29.94 3.81 -0.17
N ALA A 424 29.14 3.70 0.89
CA ALA A 424 28.22 4.76 1.27
C ALA A 424 28.92 6.01 1.80
N ASP A 425 30.15 5.89 2.37
CA ASP A 425 30.94 7.04 2.83
C ASP A 425 31.30 7.98 1.69
N ALA A 426 31.59 7.44 0.50
CA ALA A 426 31.86 8.27 -0.67
C ALA A 426 30.64 9.11 -1.06
N LEU A 427 29.43 8.54 -0.96
CA LEU A 427 28.17 9.28 -1.20
C LEU A 427 27.97 10.39 -0.17
N TYR A 428 28.24 10.14 1.11
CA TYR A 428 28.21 11.15 2.15
C TYR A 428 29.17 12.29 1.84
N ALA A 429 30.43 11.97 1.52
CA ALA A 429 31.44 12.96 1.21
C ALA A 429 31.06 13.79 -0.04
N ALA A 430 30.52 13.15 -1.06
CA ALA A 430 30.02 13.83 -2.27
C ALA A 430 28.86 14.77 -1.97
N TYR A 431 27.86 14.31 -1.20
CA TYR A 431 26.72 15.10 -0.79
C TYR A 431 27.12 16.34 0.01
N GLN A 432 28.01 16.17 0.99
CA GLN A 432 28.55 17.26 1.79
C GLN A 432 29.32 18.27 0.93
N LYS A 433 30.21 17.78 0.06
CA LYS A 433 30.99 18.64 -0.86
C LYS A 433 30.09 19.47 -1.77
N ALA A 434 28.96 18.94 -2.16
CA ALA A 434 27.94 19.64 -2.93
C ALA A 434 27.07 20.60 -2.08
N GLY A 435 27.37 20.76 -0.78
CA GLY A 435 26.65 21.65 0.14
C GLY A 435 25.32 21.08 0.63
N GLY A 436 25.16 19.77 0.60
CA GLY A 436 23.96 19.08 1.10
C GLY A 436 23.89 19.04 2.63
N ASP A 437 25.05 19.14 3.28
CA ASP A 437 25.17 19.21 4.74
C ASP A 437 26.27 20.22 5.12
N THR A 438 26.06 20.93 6.23
CA THR A 438 27.01 21.91 6.76
C THR A 438 27.89 21.36 7.89
N ARG A 439 27.61 20.17 8.40
CA ARG A 439 28.38 19.48 9.44
C ARG A 439 29.77 19.13 8.89
N SER A 440 30.79 19.12 9.75
CA SER A 440 32.09 18.58 9.35
C SER A 440 31.99 17.11 8.99
N LEU A 441 32.91 16.59 8.19
CA LEU A 441 32.92 15.17 7.81
C LEU A 441 33.04 14.27 9.06
N ASP A 442 33.85 14.68 10.04
CA ASP A 442 33.99 13.91 11.30
C ASP A 442 32.70 13.95 12.13
N THR A 443 32.06 15.13 12.26
CA THR A 443 30.74 15.26 12.91
C THR A 443 29.70 14.41 12.19
N LEU A 444 29.66 14.48 10.86
CA LEU A 444 28.72 13.69 10.07
C LEU A 444 28.94 12.18 10.28
N ARG A 445 30.20 11.73 10.32
CA ARG A 445 30.54 10.33 10.61
C ARG A 445 30.11 9.87 12.00
N ASP A 446 30.36 10.69 13.02
CA ASP A 446 30.00 10.37 14.40
C ASP A 446 28.49 10.33 14.60
N GLU A 447 27.77 11.32 14.07
CA GLU A 447 26.30 11.36 14.09
C GLU A 447 25.70 10.26 13.20
N GLY A 448 26.29 10.03 12.03
CA GLY A 448 25.90 8.93 11.15
C GLY A 448 26.09 7.58 11.82
N ALA A 449 27.21 7.32 12.49
CA ALA A 449 27.44 6.09 13.23
C ALA A 449 26.44 5.90 14.38
N LYS A 450 26.04 7.00 15.04
CA LYS A 450 24.99 6.97 16.07
C LYS A 450 23.63 6.65 15.48
N LYS A 451 23.27 7.28 14.35
CA LYS A 451 22.03 7.01 13.61
C LYS A 451 22.01 5.58 13.06
N ILE A 452 23.13 5.11 12.50
CA ILE A 452 23.28 3.72 12.03
C ILE A 452 22.98 2.74 13.14
N ARG A 453 23.52 2.93 14.36
CA ARG A 453 23.21 2.08 15.51
C ARG A 453 21.72 2.12 15.87
N THR A 454 21.13 3.31 15.89
CA THR A 454 19.69 3.47 16.16
C THR A 454 18.83 2.79 15.10
N LEU A 455 19.17 2.96 13.83
CA LEU A 455 18.51 2.30 12.72
C LEU A 455 18.71 0.78 12.80
N ALA A 456 19.93 0.35 13.15
CA ALA A 456 20.26 -1.04 13.36
C ALA A 456 19.40 -1.68 14.47
N GLU A 457 19.13 -1.02 15.57
CA GLU A 457 18.23 -1.48 16.63
C GLU A 457 16.76 -1.60 16.15
N ARG A 458 16.39 -0.82 15.15
CA ARG A 458 15.05 -0.81 14.53
C ARG A 458 14.90 -1.78 13.34
N GLY A 459 15.94 -2.52 12.96
CA GLY A 459 15.89 -3.37 11.78
C GLY A 459 16.54 -2.82 10.52
N PHE A 460 17.00 -1.55 10.51
CA PHE A 460 17.81 -1.03 9.40
C PHE A 460 19.27 -1.44 9.53
N ASP A 461 19.95 -1.54 8.40
CA ASP A 461 21.37 -1.79 8.39
C ASP A 461 22.02 -1.04 7.22
N LEU A 462 22.82 -0.04 7.52
CA LEU A 462 23.62 0.66 6.51
C LEU A 462 24.86 -0.14 6.15
N GLY A 463 24.65 -1.23 5.58
CA GLY A 463 25.43 -2.19 4.84
C GLY A 463 26.91 -2.02 4.62
N TYR A 464 27.66 -1.66 5.60
CA TYR A 464 29.11 -1.83 5.53
C TYR A 464 29.49 -3.30 5.71
N GLY A 465 29.32 -4.06 4.69
CA GLY A 465 29.64 -5.49 4.69
C GLY A 465 28.40 -6.33 4.46
N CYS A 466 28.53 -7.21 3.50
CA CYS A 466 27.52 -8.19 3.14
C CYS A 466 27.37 -9.23 4.26
N ASP A 467 26.63 -8.94 5.32
CA ASP A 467 26.12 -10.02 6.13
C ASP A 467 24.86 -10.57 5.45
N GLU A 468 25.03 -11.63 4.68
CA GLU A 468 23.93 -12.40 4.09
C GLU A 468 23.14 -13.18 5.15
N ASN A 469 23.53 -13.10 6.41
CA ASN A 469 22.84 -13.75 7.50
C ASN A 469 21.56 -12.99 7.84
N HIS A 470 20.45 -13.51 7.36
CA HIS A 470 19.09 -13.05 7.72
C HIS A 470 18.73 -13.25 9.19
N THR A 471 19.71 -13.40 10.08
CA THR A 471 19.52 -13.62 11.52
C THR A 471 18.69 -12.51 12.15
N ARG A 472 18.86 -11.28 11.68
CA ARG A 472 18.21 -10.12 12.20
C ARG A 472 16.73 -10.04 11.80
N ILE A 473 16.40 -10.20 10.51
CA ILE A 473 15.00 -10.24 10.06
C ILE A 473 14.26 -11.42 10.69
N THR A 474 14.92 -12.54 10.93
CA THR A 474 14.35 -13.68 11.65
C THR A 474 14.02 -13.29 13.11
N GLY A 475 14.89 -12.52 13.77
CA GLY A 475 14.66 -11.99 15.11
C GLY A 475 13.47 -11.00 15.14
N ILE A 476 13.41 -10.07 14.19
CA ILE A 476 12.30 -9.13 14.00
C ILE A 476 10.99 -9.88 13.78
N TYR A 477 10.99 -10.86 12.86
CA TYR A 477 9.83 -11.71 12.58
C TYR A 477 9.36 -12.45 13.84
N THR A 478 10.28 -13.05 14.59
CA THR A 478 9.96 -13.77 15.83
C THR A 478 9.36 -12.84 16.89
N ASN A 479 9.89 -11.64 17.04
CA ASN A 479 9.39 -10.65 17.98
C ASN A 479 8.02 -10.13 17.56
N ALA A 480 7.83 -9.82 16.28
CA ALA A 480 6.54 -9.40 15.74
C ALA A 480 5.47 -10.50 15.90
N ARG A 481 5.81 -11.76 15.58
CA ARG A 481 4.91 -12.90 15.83
C ARG A 481 4.54 -13.05 17.31
N ARG A 482 5.46 -12.79 18.22
CA ARG A 482 5.19 -12.81 19.66
C ARG A 482 4.27 -11.64 20.05
N ALA A 483 4.47 -10.45 19.49
CA ALA A 483 3.66 -9.27 19.74
C ALA A 483 2.20 -9.42 19.27
N LEU A 484 1.94 -10.25 18.25
CA LEU A 484 0.56 -10.61 17.85
C LEU A 484 -0.26 -11.27 18.98
N TYR A 485 0.40 -11.90 19.94
CA TYR A 485 -0.23 -12.57 21.08
C TYR A 485 -0.12 -11.78 22.39
N ALA A 486 0.33 -10.51 22.33
CA ALA A 486 0.33 -9.63 23.49
C ALA A 486 -1.11 -9.33 23.93
N THR A 487 -1.29 -9.12 25.22
CA THR A 487 -2.58 -8.78 25.85
C THR A 487 -2.56 -7.36 26.39
N LEU A 488 -3.73 -6.76 26.54
CA LEU A 488 -3.88 -5.46 27.17
C LEU A 488 -3.48 -5.52 28.65
N ASP A 489 -2.63 -4.56 29.07
CA ASP A 489 -2.22 -4.40 30.46
C ASP A 489 -3.34 -3.68 31.24
N GLU A 490 -3.92 -4.38 32.22
CA GLU A 490 -5.02 -3.88 33.04
C GLU A 490 -4.65 -2.60 33.81
N ALA A 491 -3.40 -2.47 34.25
CA ALA A 491 -2.95 -1.28 34.95
C ALA A 491 -2.93 -0.06 33.99
N VAL A 492 -2.47 -0.26 32.75
CA VAL A 492 -2.45 0.81 31.74
C VAL A 492 -3.88 1.22 31.36
N ILE A 493 -4.78 0.26 31.18
CA ILE A 493 -6.18 0.55 30.88
C ILE A 493 -6.83 1.32 32.03
N SER A 494 -6.69 0.84 33.27
CA SER A 494 -7.29 1.49 34.44
C SER A 494 -6.74 2.89 34.70
N ASP A 495 -5.45 3.11 34.48
CA ASP A 495 -4.81 4.43 34.63
C ASP A 495 -5.26 5.41 33.54
N SER A 496 -5.39 4.93 32.30
CA SER A 496 -5.74 5.77 31.14
C SER A 496 -7.25 6.01 31.01
N SER A 497 -8.04 5.03 31.41
CA SER A 497 -9.51 5.00 31.36
C SER A 497 -10.07 4.43 32.66
N PRO A 498 -10.13 5.22 33.75
CA PRO A 498 -10.55 4.75 35.07
C PRO A 498 -11.99 4.20 35.09
N ARG A 499 -12.83 4.63 34.16
CA ARG A 499 -14.20 4.12 33.97
C ARG A 499 -14.30 3.52 32.58
N HIS A 500 -14.23 2.21 32.48
CA HIS A 500 -14.34 1.52 31.22
C HIS A 500 -15.26 0.28 31.31
N PHE A 501 -15.79 -0.10 30.16
CA PHE A 501 -16.55 -1.33 29.97
C PHE A 501 -15.75 -2.26 29.06
N ARG A 502 -15.49 -3.48 29.53
CA ARG A 502 -14.87 -4.54 28.74
C ARG A 502 -15.90 -5.22 27.85
N ALA A 503 -15.62 -5.25 26.57
CA ALA A 503 -16.41 -5.92 25.55
C ALA A 503 -15.55 -6.93 24.79
N HIS A 504 -16.18 -7.91 24.19
CA HIS A 504 -15.54 -8.93 23.37
C HIS A 504 -16.05 -8.82 21.93
N SER A 505 -15.14 -8.97 20.99
CA SER A 505 -15.53 -9.21 19.61
C SER A 505 -16.10 -10.62 19.44
N ARG A 506 -16.59 -10.95 18.25
CA ARG A 506 -17.08 -12.30 17.95
C ARG A 506 -15.96 -13.32 17.74
N SER A 507 -14.70 -12.91 17.77
CA SER A 507 -13.56 -13.83 17.72
C SER A 507 -13.58 -14.74 18.94
N LEU A 508 -13.44 -16.04 18.72
CA LEU A 508 -13.46 -17.05 19.78
C LEU A 508 -12.23 -16.94 20.69
N ASP A 509 -11.08 -16.66 20.06
CA ASP A 509 -9.79 -16.46 20.70
C ASP A 509 -8.86 -15.66 19.78
N ARG A 510 -7.59 -15.55 20.15
CA ARG A 510 -6.59 -14.81 19.35
C ARG A 510 -6.27 -15.47 18.02
N ASP A 511 -6.30 -16.79 17.96
CA ASP A 511 -6.05 -17.54 16.72
C ASP A 511 -7.21 -17.34 15.72
N ASP A 512 -8.44 -17.39 16.21
CA ASP A 512 -9.62 -17.08 15.39
C ASP A 512 -9.60 -15.64 14.88
N PHE A 513 -9.22 -14.67 15.73
CA PHE A 513 -9.06 -13.26 15.35
C PHE A 513 -8.03 -13.07 14.22
N LEU A 514 -6.89 -13.78 14.28
CA LEU A 514 -5.83 -13.69 13.26
C LEU A 514 -6.21 -14.44 11.98
N ALA A 515 -6.91 -15.57 12.11
CA ALA A 515 -7.31 -16.39 10.97
C ALA A 515 -8.56 -15.89 10.25
N HIS A 516 -9.49 -15.27 10.99
CA HIS A 516 -10.79 -14.82 10.48
C HIS A 516 -11.06 -13.37 10.89
N PRO A 517 -10.41 -12.38 10.24
CA PRO A 517 -10.47 -10.97 10.62
C PRO A 517 -11.88 -10.40 10.81
N ALA A 518 -12.86 -10.87 10.03
CA ALA A 518 -14.25 -10.43 10.12
C ALA A 518 -14.89 -10.72 11.49
N THR A 519 -14.41 -11.72 12.24
CA THR A 519 -14.90 -12.01 13.60
C THR A 519 -14.55 -10.89 14.59
N GLY A 520 -13.43 -10.19 14.37
CA GLY A 520 -12.99 -9.05 15.17
C GLY A 520 -13.72 -7.72 14.88
N GLU A 521 -14.61 -7.68 13.88
CA GLU A 521 -15.31 -6.46 13.46
C GLU A 521 -16.62 -6.21 14.23
N LEU A 522 -17.17 -7.23 14.85
CA LEU A 522 -18.49 -7.19 15.51
C LEU A 522 -18.37 -7.58 16.99
N ILE A 523 -19.16 -6.91 17.81
CA ILE A 523 -19.29 -7.19 19.24
C ILE A 523 -20.21 -8.39 19.46
N THR A 524 -20.00 -9.18 20.53
CA THR A 524 -20.88 -10.29 20.93
C THR A 524 -22.28 -9.80 21.27
N GLY A 525 -23.30 -10.66 21.09
CA GLY A 525 -24.69 -10.28 21.37
C GLY A 525 -24.96 -9.89 22.83
N GLU A 526 -24.26 -10.52 23.77
CA GLU A 526 -24.36 -10.19 25.19
C GLU A 526 -23.81 -8.76 25.46
N ASP A 527 -22.63 -8.46 24.96
CA ASP A 527 -22.01 -7.15 25.20
C ASP A 527 -22.71 -6.02 24.43
N MET A 528 -23.32 -6.30 23.28
CA MET A 528 -24.16 -5.32 22.57
C MET A 528 -25.27 -4.76 23.47
N ALA A 529 -26.06 -5.65 24.13
CA ALA A 529 -27.14 -5.23 25.01
C ALA A 529 -26.63 -4.42 26.22
N ARG A 530 -25.48 -4.80 26.76
CA ARG A 530 -24.83 -4.11 27.88
C ARG A 530 -24.32 -2.73 27.48
N ILE A 531 -23.70 -2.59 26.28
CA ILE A 531 -23.24 -1.31 25.73
C ILE A 531 -24.42 -0.36 25.53
N GLN A 532 -25.52 -0.82 24.94
CA GLN A 532 -26.71 -0.01 24.74
C GLN A 532 -27.31 0.51 26.06
N ALA A 533 -27.13 -0.23 27.16
CA ALA A 533 -27.63 0.12 28.47
C ALA A 533 -26.71 1.09 29.27
N LEU A 534 -25.48 1.38 28.79
CA LEU A 534 -24.52 2.20 29.52
C LEU A 534 -24.99 3.66 29.75
N TYR A 535 -25.77 4.20 28.81
CA TYR A 535 -26.19 5.62 28.85
C TYR A 535 -27.72 5.77 28.80
N PRO A 536 -28.42 5.46 29.92
CA PRO A 536 -29.89 5.49 29.91
C PRO A 536 -30.49 6.90 29.82
N ALA A 537 -29.74 7.94 30.23
CA ALA A 537 -30.22 9.31 30.28
C ALA A 537 -29.75 10.16 29.10
N ARG A 538 -28.47 10.06 28.76
CA ARG A 538 -27.85 10.88 27.69
C ARG A 538 -26.65 10.15 27.10
N ARG A 539 -26.67 9.94 25.80
CA ARG A 539 -25.53 9.38 25.06
C ARG A 539 -24.42 10.42 24.89
N PRO A 540 -23.13 10.01 24.84
CA PRO A 540 -22.04 10.93 24.59
C PRO A 540 -22.05 11.43 23.13
N GLN A 541 -21.56 12.67 22.91
CA GLN A 541 -21.27 13.14 21.56
C GLN A 541 -20.04 12.43 21.01
N VAL A 542 -19.00 12.31 21.84
CA VAL A 542 -17.75 11.62 21.51
C VAL A 542 -17.63 10.38 22.37
N GLN A 543 -17.65 9.21 21.74
CA GLN A 543 -17.36 7.93 22.42
C GLN A 543 -15.94 7.50 22.14
N VAL A 544 -15.21 7.23 23.21
CA VAL A 544 -13.86 6.63 23.16
C VAL A 544 -13.99 5.11 23.14
N VAL A 545 -13.27 4.49 22.22
CA VAL A 545 -13.10 3.05 22.08
C VAL A 545 -11.61 2.73 22.09
N VAL A 546 -11.23 1.65 22.74
CA VAL A 546 -9.85 1.14 22.78
C VAL A 546 -9.88 -0.33 22.41
N SER A 547 -9.00 -0.78 21.51
CA SER A 547 -8.84 -2.22 21.25
C SER A 547 -7.38 -2.60 21.03
N ASP A 548 -7.07 -3.87 21.32
CA ASP A 548 -5.74 -4.43 21.14
C ASP A 548 -5.28 -4.44 19.67
N GLY A 549 -6.21 -4.53 18.74
CA GLY A 549 -5.86 -4.62 17.32
C GLY A 549 -4.95 -5.82 17.04
N LEU A 550 -3.96 -5.63 16.19
CA LEU A 550 -2.95 -6.65 15.92
C LEU A 550 -1.82 -6.65 16.96
N ASN A 551 -1.71 -5.60 17.81
CA ASN A 551 -0.60 -5.47 18.75
C ASN A 551 -1.01 -4.71 20.02
N ALA A 552 -1.35 -5.44 21.07
CA ALA A 552 -1.70 -4.84 22.36
C ALA A 552 -0.56 -4.02 23.01
N ASN A 553 0.73 -4.29 22.69
CA ASN A 553 1.84 -3.52 23.21
C ASN A 553 1.75 -2.04 22.83
N ALA A 554 1.21 -1.74 21.64
CA ALA A 554 1.00 -0.37 21.20
C ALA A 554 0.10 0.43 22.16
N ILE A 555 -0.97 -0.21 22.63
CA ILE A 555 -1.86 0.34 23.66
C ILE A 555 -1.09 0.46 25.00
N ASN A 556 -0.43 -0.62 25.41
CA ASN A 556 0.28 -0.69 26.70
C ASN A 556 1.37 0.37 26.83
N GLU A 557 2.06 0.71 25.75
CA GLU A 557 3.12 1.71 25.75
C GLU A 557 2.61 3.15 25.63
N ASN A 558 1.59 3.39 24.79
CA ASN A 558 1.28 4.74 24.32
C ASN A 558 -0.02 5.34 24.88
N LEU A 559 -1.04 4.54 25.24
CA LEU A 559 -2.37 5.02 25.58
C LEU A 559 -2.36 6.06 26.72
N ARG A 560 -1.56 5.83 27.76
CA ARG A 560 -1.43 6.72 28.92
C ARG A 560 -0.95 8.13 28.59
N TRP A 561 -0.25 8.28 27.48
CA TRP A 561 0.31 9.57 27.03
C TRP A 561 -0.62 10.32 26.08
N VAL A 562 -1.61 9.64 25.50
CA VAL A 562 -2.49 10.20 24.48
C VAL A 562 -3.90 10.41 25.00
N LEU A 563 -4.56 9.35 25.50
CA LEU A 563 -5.99 9.40 25.86
C LEU A 563 -6.34 10.48 26.90
N PRO A 564 -5.61 10.66 28.03
CA PRO A 564 -5.93 11.72 28.98
C PRO A 564 -5.79 13.12 28.38
N GLY A 565 -4.81 13.32 27.50
CA GLY A 565 -4.61 14.58 26.77
C GLY A 565 -5.77 14.89 25.83
N VAL A 566 -6.14 13.93 24.99
CA VAL A 566 -7.28 14.07 24.06
C VAL A 566 -8.56 14.40 24.81
N ARG A 567 -8.85 13.66 25.88
CA ARG A 567 -10.04 13.91 26.71
C ARG A 567 -10.07 15.32 27.27
N ARG A 568 -8.94 15.82 27.80
CA ARG A 568 -8.82 17.16 28.33
C ARG A 568 -9.12 18.23 27.28
N GLU A 569 -8.50 18.11 26.10
CA GLU A 569 -8.70 19.07 25.00
C GLU A 569 -10.16 19.12 24.51
N LEU A 570 -10.79 17.93 24.37
CA LEU A 570 -12.20 17.85 23.92
C LEU A 570 -13.18 18.41 24.97
N LEU A 571 -12.94 18.16 26.27
CA LEU A 571 -13.76 18.73 27.34
C LEU A 571 -13.56 20.25 27.42
N ALA A 572 -12.34 20.75 27.24
CA ALA A 572 -12.05 22.18 27.18
C ALA A 572 -12.73 22.87 25.99
N ALA A 573 -12.88 22.15 24.87
CA ALA A 573 -13.64 22.62 23.70
C ALA A 573 -15.17 22.53 23.88
N GLY A 574 -15.67 22.02 25.04
CA GLY A 574 -17.10 21.95 25.36
C GLY A 574 -17.82 20.71 24.83
N HIS A 575 -17.10 19.72 24.33
CA HIS A 575 -17.71 18.47 23.86
C HIS A 575 -18.11 17.56 25.01
N HIS A 576 -19.22 16.84 24.85
CA HIS A 576 -19.67 15.81 25.79
C HIS A 576 -18.98 14.49 25.46
N VAL A 577 -17.84 14.24 26.09
CA VAL A 577 -17.02 13.02 25.93
C VAL A 577 -17.56 11.92 26.83
N SER A 578 -17.48 10.67 26.35
CA SER A 578 -17.91 9.47 27.11
C SER A 578 -17.34 9.44 28.54
N GLU A 579 -18.17 9.15 29.51
CA GLU A 579 -17.73 8.89 30.88
C GLU A 579 -17.20 7.46 31.06
N ILE A 580 -17.67 6.54 30.21
CA ILE A 580 -17.29 5.12 30.20
C ILE A 580 -16.70 4.82 28.83
N ASP A 581 -15.42 4.47 28.79
CA ASP A 581 -14.77 4.06 27.57
C ASP A 581 -15.05 2.59 27.30
N ILE A 582 -15.07 2.19 26.02
CA ILE A 582 -15.30 0.80 25.64
C ILE A 582 -13.98 0.17 25.23
N VAL A 583 -13.56 -0.85 25.98
CA VAL A 583 -12.34 -1.60 25.73
C VAL A 583 -12.71 -2.95 25.11
N ILE A 584 -12.26 -3.19 23.88
CA ILE A 584 -12.64 -4.38 23.10
C ILE A 584 -11.43 -5.31 22.99
N GLU A 585 -11.60 -6.54 23.41
CA GLU A 585 -10.63 -7.60 23.19
C GLU A 585 -10.81 -8.23 21.80
N ASN A 586 -9.70 -8.46 21.10
CA ASN A 586 -9.67 -8.93 19.71
C ASN A 586 -10.51 -8.04 18.77
N GLY A 587 -10.40 -6.70 18.93
CA GLY A 587 -11.16 -5.74 18.16
C GLY A 587 -10.40 -5.27 16.90
N ARG A 588 -11.08 -5.25 15.75
CA ARG A 588 -10.64 -4.57 14.52
C ARG A 588 -11.20 -3.14 14.46
N VAL A 589 -10.71 -2.32 13.53
CA VAL A 589 -11.19 -0.93 13.34
C VAL A 589 -12.72 -0.86 13.23
N ARG A 590 -13.35 -1.79 12.51
CA ARG A 590 -14.80 -1.82 12.30
C ARG A 590 -15.60 -2.12 13.58
N ALA A 591 -14.99 -2.70 14.62
CA ALA A 591 -15.64 -2.83 15.92
C ALA A 591 -15.98 -1.45 16.53
N GLY A 592 -15.17 -0.43 16.27
CA GLY A 592 -15.49 0.95 16.64
C GLY A 592 -16.75 1.47 15.94
N TYR A 593 -16.94 1.15 14.66
CA TYR A 593 -18.19 1.51 13.93
C TYR A 593 -19.40 0.80 14.50
N HIS A 594 -19.23 -0.48 14.88
CA HIS A 594 -20.30 -1.21 15.53
C HIS A 594 -20.70 -0.58 16.87
N VAL A 595 -19.73 -0.16 17.70
CA VAL A 595 -20.01 0.63 18.91
C VAL A 595 -20.73 1.93 18.56
N GLY A 596 -20.31 2.63 17.51
CA GLY A 596 -20.99 3.82 17.01
C GLY A 596 -22.46 3.56 16.70
N SER A 597 -22.78 2.45 16.03
CA SER A 597 -24.15 2.06 15.71
C SER A 597 -25.00 1.72 16.94
N LEU A 598 -24.38 1.13 17.97
CA LEU A 598 -25.08 0.76 19.23
C LEU A 598 -25.43 1.99 20.08
N LEU A 599 -24.54 2.99 20.08
CA LEU A 599 -24.66 4.19 20.90
C LEU A 599 -25.18 5.41 20.13
N GLU A 600 -25.23 5.37 18.80
CA GLU A 600 -25.55 6.51 17.92
C GLU A 600 -24.72 7.76 18.29
N ALA A 601 -23.44 7.57 18.65
CA ALA A 601 -22.53 8.64 18.97
C ALA A 601 -22.27 9.52 17.74
N GLU A 602 -22.07 10.84 17.94
CA GLU A 602 -21.74 11.72 16.82
C GLU A 602 -20.33 11.47 16.31
N VAL A 603 -19.37 11.22 17.20
CA VAL A 603 -17.98 10.89 16.88
C VAL A 603 -17.53 9.66 17.65
N ILE A 604 -16.85 8.75 16.95
CA ILE A 604 -16.07 7.69 17.55
C ILE A 604 -14.58 8.06 17.46
N ILE A 605 -13.86 7.94 18.57
CA ILE A 605 -12.41 7.93 18.62
C ILE A 605 -11.98 6.53 19.03
N HIS A 606 -11.43 5.77 18.08
CA HIS A 606 -11.02 4.39 18.31
C HIS A 606 -9.48 4.30 18.34
N PHE A 607 -8.92 4.14 19.53
CA PHE A 607 -7.50 3.82 19.72
C PHE A 607 -7.25 2.33 19.52
N ILE A 608 -6.33 1.98 18.62
CA ILE A 608 -6.07 0.60 18.24
C ILE A 608 -4.58 0.34 18.03
N GLY A 609 -4.10 -0.84 18.43
CA GLY A 609 -2.75 -1.29 18.14
C GLY A 609 -2.58 -1.68 16.68
N GLU A 610 -1.61 -1.06 16.03
CA GLU A 610 -1.25 -1.33 14.64
C GLU A 610 -0.52 -2.68 14.49
N ARG A 611 -0.20 -3.03 13.26
CA ARG A 611 0.59 -4.24 12.98
C ARG A 611 1.93 -4.18 13.71
N PRO A 612 2.35 -5.28 14.37
CA PRO A 612 3.70 -5.33 14.92
C PRO A 612 4.71 -5.21 13.77
N GLY A 613 5.68 -4.34 13.95
CA GLY A 613 6.68 -4.01 12.94
C GLY A 613 8.11 -4.25 13.43
N THR A 614 9.01 -3.42 13.02
CA THR A 614 10.45 -3.53 13.19
C THR A 614 10.99 -2.90 14.47
N GLY A 615 10.28 -3.01 15.57
CA GLY A 615 10.77 -2.57 16.89
C GLY A 615 10.13 -1.28 17.40
N ILE A 616 9.04 -0.83 16.81
CA ILE A 616 8.18 0.22 17.34
C ILE A 616 6.74 -0.30 17.38
N ASP A 617 6.14 -0.26 18.56
CA ASP A 617 4.75 -0.66 18.76
C ASP A 617 3.85 0.59 18.64
N THR A 618 3.47 0.93 17.41
CA THR A 618 2.73 2.17 17.12
C THR A 618 1.24 2.04 17.38
N LEU A 619 0.68 3.09 18.00
CA LEU A 619 -0.75 3.28 18.24
C LEU A 619 -1.35 4.11 17.11
N SER A 620 -2.59 3.82 16.73
CA SER A 620 -3.40 4.66 15.85
C SER A 620 -4.71 5.08 16.51
N ALA A 621 -5.21 6.24 16.10
CA ALA A 621 -6.54 6.73 16.44
C ALA A 621 -7.37 6.87 15.17
N TYR A 622 -8.47 6.13 15.07
CA TYR A 622 -9.43 6.22 13.98
C TYR A 622 -10.61 7.08 14.42
N LEU A 623 -10.82 8.19 13.71
CA LEU A 623 -11.77 9.23 14.03
C LEU A 623 -12.91 9.19 13.01
N THR A 624 -14.14 8.99 13.47
CA THR A 624 -15.27 8.78 12.58
C THR A 624 -16.47 9.62 13.00
N TYR A 625 -16.97 10.46 12.10
CA TYR A 625 -18.19 11.25 12.28
C TYR A 625 -19.40 10.47 11.77
N GLY A 626 -20.34 10.16 12.65
CA GLY A 626 -21.43 9.22 12.41
C GLY A 626 -22.75 9.82 11.95
N LEU A 627 -22.84 11.12 11.69
CA LEU A 627 -24.07 11.77 11.21
C LEU A 627 -23.91 12.27 9.78
N ASP A 628 -25.01 12.34 9.03
CA ASP A 628 -25.04 12.98 7.73
C ASP A 628 -25.28 14.51 7.88
N ASP A 629 -25.34 15.22 6.76
CA ASP A 629 -25.60 16.66 6.67
C ASP A 629 -26.98 17.06 7.21
N LYS A 630 -27.93 16.11 7.27
CA LYS A 630 -29.26 16.30 7.86
C LYS A 630 -29.30 15.93 9.36
N GLY A 631 -28.19 15.47 9.93
CA GLY A 631 -28.10 15.01 11.32
C GLY A 631 -28.69 13.63 11.56
N GLN A 632 -28.87 12.82 10.50
CA GLN A 632 -29.30 11.44 10.61
C GLN A 632 -28.09 10.51 10.78
N SER A 633 -28.27 9.42 11.52
CA SER A 633 -27.21 8.43 11.75
C SER A 633 -26.80 7.75 10.45
N ARG A 634 -25.47 7.74 10.19
CA ARG A 634 -24.83 6.96 9.11
C ARG A 634 -24.41 5.56 9.57
N TRP A 635 -24.50 5.28 10.84
CA TRP A 635 -23.92 4.04 11.38
C TRP A 635 -24.48 2.79 10.74
N GLY A 636 -25.76 2.74 10.41
CA GLY A 636 -26.40 1.60 9.75
C GLY A 636 -26.07 0.26 10.39
N SER A 637 -25.90 -0.80 9.58
CA SER A 637 -25.27 -2.05 10.02
C SER A 637 -23.74 -1.89 9.99
N ALA A 638 -23.03 -2.49 10.92
CA ALA A 638 -21.56 -2.44 10.97
C ALA A 638 -20.90 -2.92 9.66
N ALA A 639 -21.51 -3.88 8.98
CA ALA A 639 -21.07 -4.38 7.68
C ALA A 639 -21.28 -3.40 6.51
N GLY A 640 -22.15 -2.39 6.69
CA GLY A 640 -22.47 -1.40 5.66
C GLY A 640 -21.79 -0.04 5.85
N PHE A 641 -21.02 0.14 6.94
CA PHE A 641 -20.32 1.41 7.17
C PHE A 641 -19.09 1.53 6.26
N ASP A 642 -19.00 2.62 5.53
CA ASP A 642 -17.92 2.86 4.59
C ASP A 642 -16.67 3.37 5.31
N HIS A 643 -15.55 2.64 5.17
CA HIS A 643 -14.28 2.98 5.80
C HIS A 643 -13.70 4.31 5.31
N SER A 644 -14.03 4.78 4.10
CA SER A 644 -13.63 6.08 3.56
C SER A 644 -14.16 7.27 4.37
N TRP A 645 -15.13 7.05 5.25
CA TRP A 645 -15.65 8.06 6.18
C TRP A 645 -14.82 8.21 7.46
N THR A 646 -13.70 7.52 7.57
CA THR A 646 -12.84 7.54 8.75
C THR A 646 -11.53 8.27 8.46
N THR A 647 -11.15 9.19 9.35
CA THR A 647 -9.84 9.84 9.36
C THR A 647 -8.94 9.13 10.36
N ALA A 648 -7.72 8.79 9.97
CA ALA A 648 -6.76 8.13 10.85
C ALA A 648 -5.61 9.06 11.25
N VAL A 649 -5.21 8.98 12.51
CA VAL A 649 -3.95 9.53 13.03
C VAL A 649 -3.08 8.35 13.42
N CYS A 650 -2.14 8.01 12.56
CA CYS A 650 -1.32 6.79 12.66
C CYS A 650 0.09 7.08 13.18
N GLY A 651 0.81 6.00 13.50
CA GLY A 651 2.22 6.07 13.86
C GLY A 651 2.53 6.69 15.22
N ILE A 652 1.56 6.74 16.14
CA ILE A 652 1.71 7.40 17.44
C ILE A 652 2.66 6.58 18.33
N HIS A 653 3.83 7.15 18.58
CA HIS A 653 4.89 6.57 19.41
C HIS A 653 5.97 7.63 19.65
N ARG A 654 6.75 7.51 20.73
CA ARG A 654 7.85 8.45 21.01
C ARG A 654 8.93 8.52 19.91
N ARG A 655 9.09 7.45 19.14
CA ARG A 655 10.02 7.36 18.00
C ARG A 655 9.30 7.46 16.63
N GLY A 656 8.01 7.73 16.63
CA GLY A 656 7.18 8.02 15.48
C GLY A 656 6.56 9.40 15.63
N LYS A 657 5.23 9.49 15.47
CA LYS A 657 4.47 10.71 15.79
C LYS A 657 4.43 10.88 17.32
N PRO A 658 5.05 11.94 17.88
CA PRO A 658 5.05 12.14 19.32
C PRO A 658 3.63 12.21 19.91
N PRO A 659 3.38 11.61 21.08
CA PRO A 659 2.06 11.60 21.72
C PRO A 659 1.44 13.00 21.86
N GLU A 660 2.24 14.01 22.19
CA GLU A 660 1.77 15.39 22.34
C GLU A 660 1.23 15.96 21.03
N ARG A 661 1.94 15.72 19.91
CA ARG A 661 1.46 16.12 18.58
C ARG A 661 0.20 15.36 18.18
N ALA A 662 0.14 14.07 18.50
CA ALA A 662 -1.06 13.27 18.22
C ALA A 662 -2.30 13.81 19.00
N VAL A 663 -2.13 14.23 20.26
CA VAL A 663 -3.20 14.87 21.05
C VAL A 663 -3.72 16.13 20.36
N GLU A 664 -2.82 17.04 19.96
CA GLU A 664 -3.18 18.27 19.26
C GLU A 664 -3.89 17.99 17.92
N GLU A 665 -3.38 17.05 17.15
CA GLU A 665 -3.93 16.68 15.85
C GLU A 665 -5.31 16.05 15.98
N ILE A 666 -5.51 15.10 16.90
CA ILE A 666 -6.80 14.47 17.17
C ILE A 666 -7.82 15.52 17.60
N ALA A 667 -7.48 16.38 18.55
CA ALA A 667 -8.39 17.41 19.02
C ALA A 667 -8.79 18.40 17.91
N ARG A 668 -7.83 18.83 17.09
CA ARG A 668 -8.07 19.69 15.93
C ARG A 668 -8.96 19.01 14.89
N LEU A 669 -8.72 17.75 14.57
CA LEU A 669 -9.53 16.99 13.61
C LEU A 669 -10.95 16.80 14.11
N VAL A 670 -11.16 16.45 15.38
CA VAL A 670 -12.50 16.33 15.97
C VAL A 670 -13.25 17.66 15.94
N ALA A 671 -12.60 18.78 16.26
CA ALA A 671 -13.21 20.11 16.15
C ALA A 671 -13.64 20.41 14.70
N ARG A 672 -12.83 20.06 13.72
CA ARG A 672 -13.17 20.21 12.30
C ARG A 672 -14.31 19.28 11.87
N MET A 673 -14.33 18.04 12.35
CA MET A 673 -15.43 17.10 12.09
C MET A 673 -16.78 17.66 12.57
N PHE A 674 -16.83 18.25 13.74
CA PHE A 674 -18.05 18.92 14.23
C PHE A 674 -18.41 20.15 13.40
N ALA A 675 -17.43 20.96 12.97
CA ALA A 675 -17.64 22.15 12.17
C ALA A 675 -18.13 21.82 10.74
N GLN A 676 -17.53 20.80 10.11
CA GLN A 676 -17.83 20.41 8.74
C GLN A 676 -18.87 19.27 8.64
N ARG A 677 -19.22 18.64 9.77
CA ARG A 677 -20.18 17.53 9.86
C ARG A 677 -19.80 16.32 8.97
N CYS A 678 -18.51 16.06 8.84
CA CYS A 678 -17.98 14.95 8.07
C CYS A 678 -16.62 14.48 8.62
N SER A 679 -16.16 13.32 8.17
CA SER A 679 -14.83 12.74 8.40
C SER A 679 -14.35 12.00 7.15
N GLY A 680 -13.14 11.46 7.19
CA GLY A 680 -12.55 10.76 6.06
C GLY A 680 -12.27 11.67 4.87
N VAL A 681 -12.43 11.13 3.69
CA VAL A 681 -12.14 11.81 2.42
C VAL A 681 -12.97 13.11 2.26
N ALA A 682 -14.23 13.12 2.73
CA ALA A 682 -15.07 14.31 2.69
C ALA A 682 -14.52 15.46 3.54
N LEU A 683 -13.87 15.16 4.67
CA LEU A 683 -13.23 16.17 5.49
C LEU A 683 -12.00 16.77 4.80
N GLN A 684 -11.21 15.95 4.12
CA GLN A 684 -10.06 16.42 3.34
C GLN A 684 -10.49 17.39 2.25
N SER A 685 -11.52 17.03 1.48
CA SER A 685 -12.10 17.89 0.43
C SER A 685 -12.64 19.22 0.98
N ALA A 686 -13.34 19.20 2.14
CA ALA A 686 -13.87 20.38 2.78
C ALA A 686 -12.80 21.36 3.29
N LEU A 687 -11.58 20.86 3.50
CA LEU A 687 -10.43 21.66 3.95
C LEU A 687 -9.59 22.20 2.80
N GLY A 688 -9.95 21.88 1.56
CA GLY A 688 -9.21 22.29 0.37
C GLY A 688 -7.84 21.60 0.26
N TRP A 689 -7.75 20.39 0.78
CA TRP A 689 -6.55 19.54 0.75
C TRP A 689 -6.74 18.43 -0.26
#